data_ee1021f993a49563a297991d76f1d0a6
#
_entry.id   ee1021f993a49563a297991d76f1d0a6
#
_cell.length_a   1.000
_cell.length_b   1.000
_cell.length_c   1.000
_cell.angle_alpha   90.00
_cell.angle_beta   90.00
_cell.angle_gamma   90.00
#
_symmetry.space_group_name_H-M   'P 1'
#
loop_
_entity.id
_entity.type
_entity.pdbx_description
1 polymer ?
#
loop_
_entity_poly.entity_id
_entity_poly.type
_entity_poly.pdbx_seq_one_letter_code
_entity_poly.pdbx_strand_id
1 'polypeptide(L)'
;MAYLCGVLALNDFSFEFAGRYLFKNASWHIKPNEKIGLVGLNGTGKSTLLRLISSDFELREGTLSRPSDLRIGFLNQDLLSMDVGDCVRDVVLSGREDLVQLEVEINRLIEKIELDYDDVTMQRLADAQERFGALGGYEWHAEGDKILEGLGFPTSSLNRPLREFSGGWRMRAMLGKLLLQAPDLLLLDEPTNHLDLPTIQWLEEYLANYEGTYVIVSHDPYFLDRTVNRIAEVAHQQVFHYKGNYNEFLEQKEERDALMMRKYENQQDYIRQQMKFISRFRAKASKATAVQSRVKMLDKIEKIEVRQDERKDFDIRFNIRVTPGKVIADLKDVTKSYDELEILKPSQAQILRGDKIALVGANGKGKSTVLRMVHGSEPSGGLIEQGWNVESAFFAQHQLEALNLKNDLLSELSTVSAEYTDWELRTVLGCFLFTGDEVFKKVKVLSGGEKSRLALAKTLITQSNFLLLDEPTNHLDMFSTAVLAESLIDYAGSCLFVSHDRTFISKVANKIWWIEDGVLREYPGTYEEYKEWNSVRVAEDMRLAKLDDGKKKGGNQSNSSQTKGAAPAGMINPAAIASDKGNKSYSKNEIKKVEDAMNAKELEMNALGVKRSAFENQLHDPSVASDFEKVSGITKDYDLINADYLVVKAAYESLFEEWMLMQES
;
A
#
# COMPACT_ATOMS: atom_id res chain seq x y z
N MET A 1 -11.01 -36.90 21.06
CA MET A 1 -10.38 -36.17 19.96
C MET A 1 -11.28 -34.98 19.66
N ALA A 2 -10.95 -33.80 20.12
CA ALA A 2 -11.68 -32.59 19.80
C ALA A 2 -11.28 -32.20 18.36
N TYR A 3 -12.16 -32.36 17.41
CA TYR A 3 -12.05 -31.73 16.10
C TYR A 3 -12.07 -30.22 16.32
N LEU A 4 -10.90 -29.59 16.30
CA LEU A 4 -10.78 -28.17 16.16
C LEU A 4 -11.44 -27.82 14.82
N CYS A 5 -12.60 -27.18 14.86
CA CYS A 5 -13.28 -26.62 13.70
C CYS A 5 -12.41 -25.54 13.06
N GLY A 6 -11.44 -25.93 12.23
CA GLY A 6 -10.70 -25.05 11.35
C GLY A 6 -11.33 -25.09 9.96
N VAL A 7 -11.23 -24.00 9.20
CA VAL A 7 -11.60 -23.98 7.77
C VAL A 7 -10.63 -24.88 7.01
N LEU A 8 -9.34 -24.87 7.41
CA LEU A 8 -8.28 -25.63 6.74
C LEU A 8 -7.10 -25.81 7.69
N ALA A 9 -6.46 -26.99 7.62
CA ALA A 9 -5.24 -27.29 8.38
C ALA A 9 -4.18 -27.96 7.46
N LEU A 10 -3.01 -27.36 7.42
CA LEU A 10 -1.78 -27.92 6.90
C LEU A 10 -0.95 -28.41 8.08
N ASN A 11 -0.59 -29.72 8.13
CA ASN A 11 0.17 -30.30 9.24
C ASN A 11 1.47 -30.92 8.72
N ASP A 12 2.58 -30.56 9.40
CA ASP A 12 3.92 -31.11 9.20
C ASP A 12 4.32 -31.23 7.72
N PHE A 13 3.99 -30.18 6.94
CA PHE A 13 4.23 -30.21 5.51
C PHE A 13 5.63 -29.71 5.15
N SER A 14 6.21 -30.38 4.14
CA SER A 14 7.45 -29.96 3.49
C SER A 14 7.21 -29.80 2.00
N PHE A 15 7.77 -28.75 1.42
CA PHE A 15 7.66 -28.47 0.00
C PHE A 15 8.98 -27.98 -0.58
N GLU A 16 9.41 -28.67 -1.63
CA GLU A 16 10.63 -28.38 -2.37
C GLU A 16 10.28 -27.86 -3.77
N PHE A 17 10.92 -26.79 -4.18
CA PHE A 17 10.79 -26.22 -5.51
C PHE A 17 12.17 -25.99 -6.12
N ALA A 18 12.41 -26.53 -7.32
CA ALA A 18 13.68 -26.40 -8.05
C ALA A 18 14.94 -26.76 -7.22
N GLY A 19 14.87 -27.80 -6.38
CA GLY A 19 16.00 -28.27 -5.58
C GLY A 19 16.22 -27.51 -4.27
N ARG A 20 15.28 -26.59 -3.91
CA ARG A 20 15.34 -25.82 -2.67
C ARG A 20 14.07 -26.05 -1.84
N TYR A 21 14.22 -26.36 -0.56
CA TYR A 21 13.10 -26.39 0.36
C TYR A 21 12.57 -24.97 0.61
N LEU A 22 11.30 -24.75 0.28
CA LEU A 22 10.56 -23.55 0.65
C LEU A 22 9.92 -23.69 2.04
N PHE A 23 9.44 -24.89 2.36
CA PHE A 23 8.87 -25.26 3.65
C PHE A 23 9.47 -26.57 4.12
N LYS A 24 9.70 -26.71 5.44
CA LYS A 24 10.22 -27.92 6.05
C LYS A 24 9.55 -28.16 7.39
N ASN A 25 8.74 -29.23 7.49
CA ASN A 25 7.95 -29.58 8.68
C ASN A 25 7.15 -28.38 9.22
N ALA A 26 6.58 -27.58 8.32
CA ALA A 26 5.77 -26.43 8.68
C ALA A 26 4.33 -26.86 8.98
N SER A 27 3.63 -26.08 9.79
CA SER A 27 2.20 -26.29 10.07
C SER A 27 1.46 -24.99 10.08
N TRP A 28 0.25 -24.97 9.52
CA TRP A 28 -0.60 -23.79 9.48
C TRP A 28 -2.07 -24.17 9.59
N HIS A 29 -2.77 -23.52 10.53
CA HIS A 29 -4.20 -23.74 10.76
C HIS A 29 -4.94 -22.43 10.54
N ILE A 30 -5.92 -22.44 9.65
CA ILE A 30 -6.81 -21.32 9.34
C ILE A 30 -8.18 -21.60 9.97
N LYS A 31 -8.65 -20.64 10.77
CA LYS A 31 -9.96 -20.72 11.46
C LYS A 31 -11.03 -19.96 10.70
N PRO A 32 -12.33 -20.28 10.92
CA PRO A 32 -13.42 -19.50 10.35
C PRO A 32 -13.35 -18.01 10.74
N ASN A 33 -13.70 -17.14 9.79
CA ASN A 33 -13.74 -15.69 9.96
C ASN A 33 -12.39 -15.03 10.32
N GLU A 34 -11.26 -15.73 10.10
CA GLU A 34 -9.94 -15.11 10.20
C GLU A 34 -9.63 -14.31 8.94
N LYS A 35 -9.12 -13.10 9.14
CA LYS A 35 -8.67 -12.17 8.11
C LYS A 35 -7.15 -12.11 8.18
N ILE A 36 -6.47 -12.86 7.30
CA ILE A 36 -5.04 -13.15 7.44
C ILE A 36 -4.23 -12.41 6.38
N GLY A 37 -3.23 -11.62 6.81
CA GLY A 37 -2.17 -11.09 5.96
C GLY A 37 -0.99 -12.07 5.89
N LEU A 38 -0.65 -12.54 4.71
CA LEU A 38 0.50 -13.42 4.49
C LEU A 38 1.70 -12.58 4.05
N VAL A 39 2.67 -12.42 4.94
CA VAL A 39 3.85 -11.58 4.73
C VAL A 39 5.14 -12.40 4.68
N GLY A 40 6.21 -11.82 4.15
CA GLY A 40 7.53 -12.44 4.06
C GLY A 40 8.31 -11.88 2.86
N LEU A 41 9.60 -12.14 2.81
CA LEU A 41 10.46 -11.71 1.72
C LEU A 41 10.05 -12.33 0.38
N ASN A 42 10.43 -11.71 -0.73
CA ASN A 42 10.21 -12.28 -2.04
C ASN A 42 10.99 -13.61 -2.20
N GLY A 43 10.35 -14.61 -2.83
CA GLY A 43 10.93 -15.94 -3.01
C GLY A 43 10.90 -16.85 -1.77
N THR A 44 10.23 -16.46 -0.67
CA THR A 44 10.03 -17.34 0.50
C THR A 44 8.95 -18.39 0.32
N GLY A 45 8.13 -18.28 -0.73
CA GLY A 45 7.09 -19.26 -1.04
C GLY A 45 5.66 -18.82 -0.71
N LYS A 46 5.37 -17.51 -0.53
CA LYS A 46 4.02 -17.00 -0.24
C LYS A 46 2.98 -17.47 -1.27
N SER A 47 3.19 -17.17 -2.55
CA SER A 47 2.30 -17.60 -3.63
C SER A 47 2.25 -19.13 -3.78
N THR A 48 3.37 -19.81 -3.52
CA THR A 48 3.42 -21.29 -3.50
C THR A 48 2.53 -21.86 -2.39
N LEU A 49 2.51 -21.22 -1.22
CA LEU A 49 1.66 -21.64 -0.10
C LEU A 49 0.17 -21.46 -0.43
N LEU A 50 -0.21 -20.38 -1.10
CA LEU A 50 -1.57 -20.19 -1.59
C LEU A 50 -1.96 -21.28 -2.62
N ARG A 51 -1.05 -21.63 -3.54
CA ARG A 51 -1.26 -22.71 -4.53
C ARG A 51 -1.34 -24.11 -3.90
N LEU A 52 -0.67 -24.33 -2.76
CA LEU A 52 -0.84 -25.56 -1.99
C LEU A 52 -2.23 -25.63 -1.33
N ILE A 53 -2.72 -24.50 -0.82
CA ILE A 53 -4.06 -24.42 -0.21
C ILE A 53 -5.15 -24.60 -1.26
N SER A 54 -5.03 -23.98 -2.44
CA SER A 54 -5.97 -24.14 -3.57
C SER A 54 -5.92 -25.54 -4.20
N SER A 55 -4.87 -26.33 -3.91
CA SER A 55 -4.57 -27.63 -4.51
C SER A 55 -4.12 -27.57 -5.97
N ASP A 56 -3.60 -26.41 -6.42
CA ASP A 56 -2.91 -26.29 -7.70
C ASP A 56 -1.57 -27.03 -7.69
N PHE A 57 -0.98 -27.17 -6.49
CA PHE A 57 0.20 -27.99 -6.26
C PHE A 57 -0.11 -29.14 -5.32
N GLU A 58 0.41 -30.33 -5.65
CA GLU A 58 0.30 -31.51 -4.81
C GLU A 58 1.28 -31.46 -3.64
N LEU A 59 0.78 -31.75 -2.46
CA LEU A 59 1.58 -31.87 -1.26
C LEU A 59 2.21 -33.28 -1.20
N ARG A 60 3.55 -33.36 -1.25
CA ARG A 60 4.26 -34.65 -1.21
C ARG A 60 4.49 -35.16 0.20
N GLU A 61 4.71 -34.26 1.15
CA GLU A 61 4.96 -34.58 2.56
C GLU A 61 4.04 -33.75 3.44
N GLY A 62 3.45 -34.37 4.47
CA GLY A 62 2.48 -33.73 5.35
C GLY A 62 1.03 -33.98 4.95
N THR A 63 0.09 -33.31 5.58
CA THR A 63 -1.35 -33.49 5.31
C THR A 63 -2.07 -32.15 5.19
N LEU A 64 -2.93 -32.05 4.17
CA LEU A 64 -3.90 -30.96 4.01
C LEU A 64 -5.28 -31.50 4.41
N SER A 65 -5.83 -30.98 5.50
CA SER A 65 -7.17 -31.30 5.99
C SER A 65 -8.12 -30.14 5.73
N ARG A 66 -9.22 -30.39 5.02
CA ARG A 66 -10.28 -29.41 4.77
C ARG A 66 -11.64 -30.11 4.61
N PRO A 67 -12.77 -29.45 4.89
CA PRO A 67 -14.10 -29.94 4.54
C PRO A 67 -14.21 -30.17 3.03
N SER A 68 -14.98 -31.18 2.62
CA SER A 68 -15.17 -31.53 1.20
C SER A 68 -16.01 -30.51 0.43
N ASP A 69 -16.84 -29.76 1.14
CA ASP A 69 -17.76 -28.74 0.64
C ASP A 69 -17.20 -27.31 0.72
N LEU A 70 -15.95 -27.14 1.17
CA LEU A 70 -15.29 -25.84 1.27
C LEU A 70 -15.10 -25.21 -0.10
N ARG A 71 -15.74 -24.08 -0.35
CA ARG A 71 -15.57 -23.29 -1.57
C ARG A 71 -14.35 -22.38 -1.41
N ILE A 72 -13.34 -22.59 -2.24
CA ILE A 72 -12.11 -21.77 -2.26
C ILE A 72 -12.12 -20.94 -3.53
N GLY A 73 -11.97 -19.60 -3.36
CA GLY A 73 -11.72 -18.68 -4.46
C GLY A 73 -10.26 -18.24 -4.44
N PHE A 74 -9.56 -18.38 -5.55
CA PHE A 74 -8.14 -17.99 -5.65
C PHE A 74 -7.91 -17.00 -6.79
N LEU A 75 -7.45 -15.81 -6.47
CA LEU A 75 -6.98 -14.83 -7.44
C LEU A 75 -5.52 -15.11 -7.75
N ASN A 76 -5.27 -15.69 -8.94
CA ASN A 76 -3.94 -15.97 -9.44
C ASN A 76 -3.63 -15.12 -10.67
N GLN A 77 -2.40 -14.69 -10.82
CA GLN A 77 -1.94 -13.92 -12.00
C GLN A 77 -2.03 -14.73 -13.31
N ASP A 78 -2.04 -16.05 -13.25
CA ASP A 78 -2.15 -16.93 -14.42
C ASP A 78 -3.55 -16.90 -15.10
N LEU A 79 -4.58 -16.37 -14.41
CA LEU A 79 -5.94 -16.22 -14.95
C LEU A 79 -6.04 -15.27 -16.15
N LEU A 80 -5.02 -14.46 -16.42
CA LEU A 80 -4.95 -13.56 -17.56
C LEU A 80 -4.88 -14.27 -18.92
N SER A 81 -4.54 -15.54 -18.95
CA SER A 81 -4.44 -16.35 -20.18
C SER A 81 -5.77 -16.89 -20.70
N MET A 82 -6.87 -16.73 -19.96
CA MET A 82 -8.20 -17.15 -20.38
C MET A 82 -8.71 -16.19 -21.48
N ASP A 83 -8.91 -16.71 -22.67
CA ASP A 83 -9.54 -15.99 -23.78
C ASP A 83 -11.07 -16.01 -23.59
N VAL A 84 -11.56 -15.06 -22.77
CA VAL A 84 -12.98 -14.94 -22.49
C VAL A 84 -13.57 -13.95 -23.50
N GLY A 85 -14.31 -14.49 -24.48
CA GLY A 85 -15.01 -13.68 -25.50
C GLY A 85 -16.19 -12.86 -24.96
N ASP A 86 -16.58 -13.11 -23.72
CA ASP A 86 -17.73 -12.51 -23.06
C ASP A 86 -17.51 -11.05 -22.62
N CYS A 87 -18.60 -10.33 -22.41
CA CYS A 87 -18.50 -8.96 -21.91
C CYS A 87 -18.07 -8.96 -20.42
N VAL A 88 -17.55 -7.81 -19.96
CA VAL A 88 -17.05 -7.65 -18.58
C VAL A 88 -18.10 -8.07 -17.56
N ARG A 89 -19.36 -7.64 -17.74
CA ARG A 89 -20.48 -7.97 -16.86
C ARG A 89 -20.71 -9.47 -16.78
N ASP A 90 -20.81 -10.16 -17.93
CA ASP A 90 -21.11 -11.60 -17.99
C ASP A 90 -20.00 -12.42 -17.32
N VAL A 91 -18.74 -11.99 -17.49
CA VAL A 91 -17.59 -12.63 -16.81
C VAL A 91 -17.73 -12.53 -15.29
N VAL A 92 -18.13 -11.38 -14.75
CA VAL A 92 -18.32 -11.23 -13.31
C VAL A 92 -19.51 -12.02 -12.81
N LEU A 93 -20.65 -11.94 -13.51
CA LEU A 93 -21.85 -12.67 -13.18
C LEU A 93 -21.65 -14.20 -13.24
N SER A 94 -20.77 -14.70 -14.09
CA SER A 94 -20.41 -16.14 -14.12
C SER A 94 -19.75 -16.65 -12.82
N GLY A 95 -19.42 -15.77 -11.87
CA GLY A 95 -18.99 -16.16 -10.52
C GLY A 95 -20.07 -16.91 -9.74
N ARG A 96 -21.36 -16.65 -10.04
CA ARG A 96 -22.53 -17.35 -9.48
C ARG A 96 -23.14 -18.25 -10.51
N GLU A 97 -22.42 -19.29 -10.89
CA GLU A 97 -22.84 -20.27 -11.89
C GLU A 97 -24.19 -20.93 -11.52
N ASP A 98 -24.43 -21.12 -10.22
CA ASP A 98 -25.70 -21.58 -9.66
C ASP A 98 -26.88 -20.71 -10.06
N LEU A 99 -26.74 -19.39 -9.99
CA LEU A 99 -27.78 -18.42 -10.36
C LEU A 99 -27.91 -18.29 -11.87
N VAL A 100 -26.79 -18.31 -12.63
CA VAL A 100 -26.81 -18.30 -14.09
C VAL A 100 -27.61 -19.49 -14.62
N GLN A 101 -27.37 -20.69 -14.11
CA GLN A 101 -28.08 -21.90 -14.52
C GLN A 101 -29.57 -21.83 -14.18
N LEU A 102 -29.91 -21.35 -12.98
CA LEU A 102 -31.30 -21.16 -12.57
C LEU A 102 -32.03 -20.10 -13.42
N GLU A 103 -31.40 -19.01 -13.77
CA GLU A 103 -31.98 -17.97 -14.63
C GLU A 103 -32.27 -18.52 -16.03
N VAL A 104 -31.34 -19.27 -16.62
CA VAL A 104 -31.55 -19.95 -17.89
C VAL A 104 -32.68 -20.97 -17.81
N GLU A 105 -32.76 -21.75 -16.72
CA GLU A 105 -33.85 -22.71 -16.49
C GLU A 105 -35.22 -21.99 -16.37
N ILE A 106 -35.28 -20.92 -15.59
CA ILE A 106 -36.48 -20.10 -15.42
C ILE A 106 -36.97 -19.56 -16.80
N ASN A 107 -36.07 -18.96 -17.58
CA ASN A 107 -36.42 -18.41 -18.88
C ASN A 107 -36.91 -19.51 -19.84
N ARG A 108 -36.26 -20.67 -19.86
CA ARG A 108 -36.69 -21.82 -20.65
C ARG A 108 -38.07 -22.34 -20.24
N LEU A 109 -38.37 -22.37 -18.94
CA LEU A 109 -39.66 -22.81 -18.43
C LEU A 109 -40.76 -21.80 -18.77
N ILE A 110 -40.47 -20.48 -18.74
CA ILE A 110 -41.36 -19.42 -19.17
C ILE A 110 -41.71 -19.59 -20.68
N GLU A 111 -40.70 -19.70 -21.54
CA GLU A 111 -40.92 -19.91 -22.98
C GLU A 111 -41.76 -21.16 -23.26
N LYS A 112 -41.51 -22.24 -22.52
CA LYS A 112 -42.27 -23.47 -22.67
C LYS A 112 -43.74 -23.32 -22.27
N ILE A 113 -44.04 -22.60 -21.17
CA ILE A 113 -45.41 -22.31 -20.72
C ILE A 113 -46.12 -21.41 -21.69
N GLU A 114 -45.46 -20.46 -22.33
CA GLU A 114 -46.04 -19.61 -23.37
C GLU A 114 -46.44 -20.40 -24.63
N LEU A 115 -45.72 -21.48 -24.97
CA LEU A 115 -46.02 -22.34 -26.10
C LEU A 115 -47.06 -23.42 -25.81
N ASP A 116 -46.99 -24.04 -24.64
CA ASP A 116 -47.89 -25.14 -24.20
C ASP A 116 -48.01 -25.12 -22.69
N TYR A 117 -49.20 -24.75 -22.19
CA TYR A 117 -49.48 -24.69 -20.77
C TYR A 117 -49.62 -26.06 -20.15
N ASP A 118 -48.81 -26.35 -19.14
CA ASP A 118 -48.75 -27.59 -18.38
C ASP A 118 -48.55 -27.30 -16.88
N ASP A 119 -49.43 -27.86 -16.02
CA ASP A 119 -49.38 -27.65 -14.58
C ASP A 119 -48.08 -28.14 -13.94
N VAL A 120 -47.46 -29.19 -14.49
CA VAL A 120 -46.16 -29.71 -14.02
C VAL A 120 -45.05 -28.71 -14.32
N THR A 121 -45.11 -28.07 -15.47
CA THR A 121 -44.12 -27.03 -15.87
C THR A 121 -44.28 -25.78 -15.02
N MET A 122 -45.55 -25.40 -14.69
CA MET A 122 -45.83 -24.30 -13.77
C MET A 122 -45.25 -24.55 -12.35
N GLN A 123 -45.44 -25.78 -11.84
CA GLN A 123 -44.89 -26.12 -10.52
C GLN A 123 -43.36 -26.05 -10.52
N ARG A 124 -42.68 -26.56 -11.58
CA ARG A 124 -41.21 -26.47 -11.74
C ARG A 124 -40.75 -25.03 -11.82
N LEU A 125 -41.47 -24.14 -12.50
CA LEU A 125 -41.19 -22.72 -12.56
C LEU A 125 -41.26 -22.09 -11.17
N ALA A 126 -42.34 -22.38 -10.40
CA ALA A 126 -42.47 -21.88 -9.04
C ALA A 126 -41.30 -22.35 -8.13
N ASP A 127 -40.96 -23.64 -8.18
CA ASP A 127 -39.88 -24.18 -7.39
C ASP A 127 -38.49 -23.56 -7.80
N ALA A 128 -38.25 -23.32 -9.11
CA ALA A 128 -37.06 -22.67 -9.57
C ALA A 128 -36.99 -21.19 -9.15
N GLN A 129 -38.11 -20.47 -9.21
CA GLN A 129 -38.18 -19.06 -8.76
C GLN A 129 -38.02 -18.94 -7.24
N GLU A 130 -38.55 -19.87 -6.46
CA GLU A 130 -38.34 -19.90 -5.01
C GLU A 130 -36.86 -20.12 -4.68
N ARG A 131 -36.23 -21.08 -5.32
CA ARG A 131 -34.78 -21.33 -5.16
C ARG A 131 -33.95 -20.15 -5.61
N PHE A 132 -34.28 -19.51 -6.73
CA PHE A 132 -33.63 -18.32 -7.24
C PHE A 132 -33.71 -17.15 -6.24
N GLY A 133 -34.90 -16.92 -5.69
CA GLY A 133 -35.13 -15.90 -4.64
C GLY A 133 -34.36 -16.20 -3.34
N ALA A 134 -34.36 -17.47 -2.88
CA ALA A 134 -33.65 -17.89 -1.68
C ALA A 134 -32.11 -17.73 -1.79
N LEU A 135 -31.57 -17.81 -3.00
CA LEU A 135 -30.13 -17.60 -3.30
C LEU A 135 -29.79 -16.11 -3.58
N GLY A 136 -30.72 -15.19 -3.45
CA GLY A 136 -30.50 -13.76 -3.73
C GLY A 136 -30.51 -13.41 -5.22
N GLY A 137 -31.14 -14.24 -6.07
CA GLY A 137 -31.11 -14.10 -7.52
C GLY A 137 -31.71 -12.81 -8.07
N TYR A 138 -32.58 -12.12 -7.32
CA TYR A 138 -33.16 -10.85 -7.78
C TYR A 138 -32.21 -9.64 -7.62
N GLU A 139 -31.21 -9.76 -6.75
CA GLU A 139 -30.29 -8.65 -6.42
C GLU A 139 -28.88 -8.85 -7.01
N TRP A 140 -28.54 -10.06 -7.46
CA TRP A 140 -27.16 -10.42 -7.84
C TRP A 140 -26.61 -9.65 -9.04
N HIS A 141 -27.46 -9.27 -10.01
CA HIS A 141 -27.03 -8.39 -11.11
C HIS A 141 -26.62 -7.01 -10.61
N ALA A 142 -27.41 -6.42 -9.69
CA ALA A 142 -27.13 -5.13 -9.11
C ALA A 142 -25.86 -5.19 -8.22
N GLU A 143 -25.66 -6.30 -7.51
CA GLU A 143 -24.45 -6.53 -6.71
C GLU A 143 -23.22 -6.65 -7.61
N GLY A 144 -23.31 -7.40 -8.73
CA GLY A 144 -22.24 -7.49 -9.73
C GLY A 144 -21.88 -6.13 -10.32
N ASP A 145 -22.88 -5.31 -10.69
CA ASP A 145 -22.67 -3.96 -11.17
C ASP A 145 -21.99 -3.06 -10.13
N LYS A 146 -22.43 -3.13 -8.87
CA LYS A 146 -21.85 -2.39 -7.75
C LYS A 146 -20.38 -2.77 -7.51
N ILE A 147 -20.05 -4.05 -7.58
CA ILE A 147 -18.66 -4.54 -7.49
C ILE A 147 -17.82 -3.99 -8.65
N LEU A 148 -18.36 -4.03 -9.88
CA LEU A 148 -17.66 -3.51 -11.05
C LEU A 148 -17.42 -1.99 -10.98
N GLU A 149 -18.41 -1.22 -10.54
CA GLU A 149 -18.25 0.23 -10.30
C GLU A 149 -17.18 0.49 -9.23
N GLY A 150 -17.21 -0.25 -8.13
CA GLY A 150 -16.21 -0.17 -7.08
C GLY A 150 -14.80 -0.50 -7.54
N LEU A 151 -14.66 -1.44 -8.48
CA LEU A 151 -13.40 -1.78 -9.14
C LEU A 151 -13.01 -0.79 -10.24
N GLY A 152 -13.77 0.30 -10.41
CA GLY A 152 -13.45 1.42 -11.28
C GLY A 152 -13.92 1.26 -12.74
N PHE A 153 -14.75 0.25 -13.07
CA PHE A 153 -15.32 0.11 -14.40
C PHE A 153 -16.40 1.17 -14.64
N PRO A 154 -16.27 2.01 -15.69
CA PRO A 154 -17.34 2.89 -16.08
C PRO A 154 -18.56 2.09 -16.52
N THR A 155 -19.78 2.52 -16.16
CA THR A 155 -21.04 1.84 -16.53
C THR A 155 -21.16 1.64 -18.05
N SER A 156 -20.64 2.58 -18.85
CA SER A 156 -20.63 2.48 -20.32
C SER A 156 -19.73 1.36 -20.88
N SER A 157 -18.83 0.82 -20.07
CA SER A 157 -17.87 -0.21 -20.49
C SER A 157 -18.25 -1.63 -20.10
N LEU A 158 -19.30 -1.82 -19.30
CA LEU A 158 -19.69 -3.13 -18.73
C LEU A 158 -20.08 -4.16 -19.82
N ASN A 159 -20.65 -3.69 -20.92
CA ASN A 159 -21.07 -4.54 -22.04
C ASN A 159 -20.01 -4.71 -23.12
N ARG A 160 -18.77 -4.21 -22.89
CA ARG A 160 -17.67 -4.40 -23.84
C ARG A 160 -16.98 -5.74 -23.62
N PRO A 161 -16.49 -6.40 -24.68
CA PRO A 161 -15.74 -7.64 -24.57
C PRO A 161 -14.49 -7.47 -23.70
N LEU A 162 -14.28 -8.41 -22.76
CA LEU A 162 -13.15 -8.35 -21.82
C LEU A 162 -11.77 -8.37 -22.52
N ARG A 163 -11.68 -8.98 -23.70
CA ARG A 163 -10.45 -9.01 -24.53
C ARG A 163 -9.94 -7.64 -24.99
N GLU A 164 -10.82 -6.63 -25.04
CA GLU A 164 -10.44 -5.27 -25.43
C GLU A 164 -9.72 -4.50 -24.32
N PHE A 165 -9.71 -5.05 -23.10
CA PHE A 165 -9.13 -4.41 -21.94
C PHE A 165 -7.69 -4.88 -21.71
N SER A 166 -6.89 -3.99 -21.10
CA SER A 166 -5.52 -4.32 -20.67
C SER A 166 -5.51 -5.42 -19.60
N GLY A 167 -4.33 -6.03 -19.37
CA GLY A 167 -4.15 -7.07 -18.35
C GLY A 167 -4.62 -6.64 -16.96
N GLY A 168 -4.33 -5.39 -16.55
CA GLY A 168 -4.79 -4.87 -15.25
C GLY A 168 -6.31 -4.79 -15.13
N TRP A 169 -7.01 -4.35 -16.18
CA TRP A 169 -8.48 -4.35 -16.20
C TRP A 169 -9.07 -5.75 -16.21
N ARG A 170 -8.45 -6.68 -16.92
CA ARG A 170 -8.88 -8.10 -16.88
C ARG A 170 -8.72 -8.68 -15.49
N MET A 171 -7.61 -8.37 -14.77
CA MET A 171 -7.41 -8.80 -13.39
C MET A 171 -8.49 -8.23 -12.46
N ARG A 172 -8.89 -6.96 -12.63
CA ARG A 172 -10.01 -6.36 -11.87
C ARG A 172 -11.33 -7.08 -12.10
N ALA A 173 -11.66 -7.45 -13.35
CA ALA A 173 -12.86 -8.21 -13.65
C ALA A 173 -12.83 -9.61 -12.98
N MET A 174 -11.69 -10.28 -13.00
CA MET A 174 -11.53 -11.57 -12.33
C MET A 174 -11.63 -11.45 -10.80
N LEU A 175 -11.09 -10.37 -10.21
CA LEU A 175 -11.32 -10.05 -8.81
C LEU A 175 -12.81 -9.85 -8.53
N GLY A 176 -13.51 -9.08 -9.36
CA GLY A 176 -14.96 -8.87 -9.25
C GLY A 176 -15.75 -10.17 -9.29
N LYS A 177 -15.40 -11.08 -10.18
CA LYS A 177 -15.98 -12.44 -10.26
C LYS A 177 -15.82 -13.20 -8.95
N LEU A 178 -14.61 -13.19 -8.37
CA LEU A 178 -14.33 -13.88 -7.10
C LEU A 178 -15.06 -13.23 -5.92
N LEU A 179 -15.16 -11.90 -5.88
CA LEU A 179 -15.89 -11.21 -4.83
C LEU A 179 -17.38 -11.52 -4.90
N LEU A 180 -18.00 -11.55 -6.10
CA LEU A 180 -19.41 -11.90 -6.29
C LEU A 180 -19.69 -13.37 -5.94
N GLN A 181 -18.72 -14.27 -6.18
CA GLN A 181 -18.82 -15.68 -5.81
C GLN A 181 -18.92 -15.88 -4.29
N ALA A 182 -18.38 -14.94 -3.49
CA ALA A 182 -18.33 -14.97 -2.02
C ALA A 182 -17.92 -16.35 -1.47
N PRO A 183 -16.71 -16.87 -1.76
CA PRO A 183 -16.26 -18.18 -1.31
C PRO A 183 -16.06 -18.23 0.21
N ASP A 184 -16.08 -19.44 0.80
CA ASP A 184 -15.85 -19.63 2.23
C ASP A 184 -14.40 -19.30 2.64
N LEU A 185 -13.45 -19.52 1.70
CA LEU A 185 -12.05 -19.14 1.82
C LEU A 185 -11.61 -18.40 0.55
N LEU A 186 -11.30 -17.11 0.69
CA LEU A 186 -10.80 -16.26 -0.38
C LEU A 186 -9.28 -16.11 -0.29
N LEU A 187 -8.56 -16.46 -1.34
CA LEU A 187 -7.11 -16.34 -1.45
C LEU A 187 -6.76 -15.25 -2.47
N LEU A 188 -6.06 -14.22 -2.02
CA LEU A 188 -5.70 -13.08 -2.85
C LEU A 188 -4.17 -12.92 -2.88
N ASP A 189 -3.58 -13.07 -4.07
CA ASP A 189 -2.14 -12.88 -4.28
C ASP A 189 -1.90 -11.52 -4.93
N GLU A 190 -1.40 -10.56 -4.15
CA GLU A 190 -1.12 -9.18 -4.54
C GLU A 190 -2.32 -8.48 -5.24
N PRO A 191 -3.53 -8.45 -4.61
CA PRO A 191 -4.72 -7.89 -5.25
C PRO A 191 -4.63 -6.39 -5.51
N THR A 192 -3.77 -5.67 -4.80
CA THR A 192 -3.57 -4.22 -4.94
C THR A 192 -2.73 -3.86 -6.16
N ASN A 193 -1.98 -4.81 -6.73
CA ASN A 193 -1.25 -4.58 -7.97
C ASN A 193 -2.22 -4.20 -9.10
N HIS A 194 -1.90 -3.15 -9.84
CA HIS A 194 -2.71 -2.62 -10.93
C HIS A 194 -4.04 -1.94 -10.51
N LEU A 195 -4.30 -1.79 -9.21
CA LEU A 195 -5.40 -0.97 -8.70
C LEU A 195 -4.92 0.46 -8.45
N ASP A 196 -5.79 1.43 -8.70
CA ASP A 196 -5.55 2.81 -8.30
C ASP A 196 -6.03 3.08 -6.87
N LEU A 197 -5.61 4.19 -6.30
CA LEU A 197 -5.91 4.53 -4.91
C LEU A 197 -7.42 4.51 -4.57
N PRO A 198 -8.33 5.05 -5.40
CA PRO A 198 -9.77 4.93 -5.13
C PRO A 198 -10.28 3.47 -5.12
N THR A 199 -9.81 2.65 -6.05
CA THR A 199 -10.20 1.24 -6.13
C THR A 199 -9.62 0.43 -4.95
N ILE A 200 -8.39 0.72 -4.52
CA ILE A 200 -7.80 0.10 -3.30
C ILE A 200 -8.65 0.46 -2.08
N GLN A 201 -9.06 1.73 -1.94
CA GLN A 201 -9.89 2.17 -0.82
C GLN A 201 -11.24 1.46 -0.80
N TRP A 202 -11.89 1.33 -1.96
CA TRP A 202 -13.13 0.58 -2.07
C TRP A 202 -12.95 -0.90 -1.69
N LEU A 203 -11.85 -1.52 -2.15
CA LEU A 203 -11.54 -2.93 -1.81
C LEU A 203 -11.30 -3.11 -0.30
N GLU A 204 -10.63 -2.15 0.36
CA GLU A 204 -10.48 -2.14 1.82
C GLU A 204 -11.85 -2.17 2.51
N GLU A 205 -12.76 -1.28 2.11
CA GLU A 205 -14.12 -1.20 2.67
C GLU A 205 -14.93 -2.48 2.42
N TYR A 206 -14.81 -3.06 1.22
CA TYR A 206 -15.47 -4.32 0.89
C TYR A 206 -14.95 -5.49 1.76
N LEU A 207 -13.61 -5.64 1.85
CA LEU A 207 -12.98 -6.72 2.64
C LEU A 207 -13.18 -6.55 4.15
N ALA A 208 -13.28 -5.32 4.66
CA ALA A 208 -13.62 -5.05 6.05
C ALA A 208 -14.98 -5.66 6.43
N ASN A 209 -15.95 -5.63 5.50
CA ASN A 209 -17.30 -6.15 5.67
C ASN A 209 -17.48 -7.60 5.18
N TYR A 210 -16.42 -8.23 4.67
CA TYR A 210 -16.49 -9.61 4.17
C TYR A 210 -16.70 -10.61 5.31
N GLU A 211 -17.74 -11.42 5.23
CA GLU A 211 -18.12 -12.36 6.30
C GLU A 211 -17.31 -13.65 6.30
N GLY A 212 -16.69 -14.02 5.15
CA GLY A 212 -15.87 -15.23 5.01
C GLY A 212 -14.47 -15.09 5.58
N THR A 213 -13.72 -16.17 5.46
CA THR A 213 -12.28 -16.19 5.76
C THR A 213 -11.48 -15.77 4.53
N TYR A 214 -10.42 -14.98 4.72
CA TYR A 214 -9.52 -14.70 3.61
C TYR A 214 -8.04 -14.69 4.02
N VAL A 215 -7.21 -14.99 3.03
CA VAL A 215 -5.75 -14.86 3.11
C VAL A 215 -5.28 -13.94 2.00
N ILE A 216 -4.60 -12.88 2.36
CA ILE A 216 -4.10 -11.87 1.42
C ILE A 216 -2.58 -11.81 1.49
N VAL A 217 -1.92 -11.96 0.35
CA VAL A 217 -0.53 -11.52 0.17
C VAL A 217 -0.58 -10.09 -0.32
N SER A 218 0.05 -9.16 0.38
CA SER A 218 0.22 -7.79 -0.08
C SER A 218 1.54 -7.21 0.41
N HIS A 219 2.08 -6.30 -0.38
CA HIS A 219 3.25 -5.49 -0.04
C HIS A 219 2.89 -4.08 0.43
N ASP A 220 1.61 -3.75 0.56
CA ASP A 220 1.11 -2.50 1.11
C ASP A 220 0.81 -2.64 2.62
N PRO A 221 1.66 -2.08 3.53
CA PRO A 221 1.43 -2.12 4.97
C PRO A 221 0.12 -1.45 5.38
N TYR A 222 -0.26 -0.35 4.72
CA TYR A 222 -1.47 0.40 5.04
C TYR A 222 -2.74 -0.40 4.71
N PHE A 223 -2.72 -1.11 3.58
CA PHE A 223 -3.79 -2.01 3.19
C PHE A 223 -3.95 -3.17 4.19
N LEU A 224 -2.83 -3.81 4.57
CA LEU A 224 -2.85 -4.90 5.56
C LEU A 224 -3.33 -4.41 6.93
N ASP A 225 -2.89 -3.24 7.39
CA ASP A 225 -3.26 -2.71 8.70
C ASP A 225 -4.78 -2.51 8.86
N ARG A 226 -5.47 -2.20 7.76
CA ARG A 226 -6.92 -1.96 7.73
C ARG A 226 -7.78 -3.19 7.48
N THR A 227 -7.22 -4.17 6.80
CA THR A 227 -8.02 -5.31 6.32
C THR A 227 -7.84 -6.57 7.13
N VAL A 228 -6.70 -6.77 7.81
CA VAL A 228 -6.43 -8.03 8.49
C VAL A 228 -6.48 -7.94 10.01
N ASN A 229 -6.80 -9.05 10.66
CA ASN A 229 -6.79 -9.20 12.12
C ASN A 229 -5.75 -10.22 12.60
N ARG A 230 -5.02 -10.83 11.67
CA ARG A 230 -3.90 -11.73 11.91
C ARG A 230 -2.86 -11.60 10.82
N ILE A 231 -1.60 -11.81 11.20
CA ILE A 231 -0.49 -11.92 10.25
C ILE A 231 0.11 -13.32 10.32
N ALA A 232 0.37 -13.90 9.15
CA ALA A 232 1.16 -15.11 8.97
C ALA A 232 2.45 -14.73 8.26
N GLU A 233 3.60 -14.88 8.93
CA GLU A 233 4.91 -14.58 8.36
C GLU A 233 5.56 -15.86 7.84
N VAL A 234 5.93 -15.88 6.56
CA VAL A 234 6.74 -16.96 5.97
C VAL A 234 8.21 -16.59 6.11
N ALA A 235 8.88 -17.25 7.04
CA ALA A 235 10.30 -17.04 7.32
C ALA A 235 10.97 -18.36 7.73
N HIS A 236 12.26 -18.53 7.45
CA HIS A 236 13.04 -19.71 7.85
C HIS A 236 12.40 -21.05 7.50
N GLN A 237 11.73 -21.15 6.35
CA GLN A 237 11.00 -22.34 5.89
C GLN A 237 9.82 -22.76 6.79
N GLN A 238 9.34 -21.84 7.65
CA GLN A 238 8.24 -22.01 8.60
C GLN A 238 7.19 -20.91 8.42
N VAL A 239 6.02 -21.13 9.02
CA VAL A 239 4.94 -20.14 9.07
C VAL A 239 4.76 -19.71 10.52
N PHE A 240 5.00 -18.42 10.81
CA PHE A 240 4.84 -17.83 12.14
C PHE A 240 3.54 -17.04 12.21
N HIS A 241 2.85 -17.10 13.33
CA HIS A 241 1.54 -16.49 13.50
C HIS A 241 1.58 -15.38 14.53
N TYR A 242 1.00 -14.24 14.17
CA TYR A 242 0.86 -13.08 15.03
C TYR A 242 -0.61 -12.67 15.10
N LYS A 243 -1.04 -12.18 16.25
CA LYS A 243 -2.38 -11.63 16.42
C LYS A 243 -2.33 -10.13 16.18
N GLY A 244 -3.42 -9.61 15.61
CA GLY A 244 -3.57 -8.18 15.38
C GLY A 244 -3.27 -7.75 13.96
N ASN A 245 -3.15 -6.45 13.78
CA ASN A 245 -2.89 -5.81 12.50
C ASN A 245 -1.39 -5.80 12.15
N TYR A 246 -1.03 -5.10 11.08
CA TYR A 246 0.35 -5.07 10.61
C TYR A 246 1.30 -4.33 11.57
N ASN A 247 0.85 -3.25 12.23
CA ASN A 247 1.66 -2.50 13.18
C ASN A 247 1.95 -3.33 14.43
N GLU A 248 0.93 -4.00 14.99
CA GLU A 248 1.10 -4.91 16.12
C GLU A 248 2.01 -6.10 15.78
N PHE A 249 1.98 -6.58 14.54
CA PHE A 249 2.92 -7.60 14.05
C PHE A 249 4.37 -7.11 14.11
N LEU A 250 4.66 -5.88 13.69
CA LEU A 250 6.02 -5.34 13.71
C LEU A 250 6.59 -5.34 15.14
N GLU A 251 5.81 -4.88 16.12
CA GLU A 251 6.20 -4.88 17.53
C GLU A 251 6.48 -6.31 18.05
N GLN A 252 5.54 -7.25 17.81
CA GLN A 252 5.71 -8.64 18.21
C GLN A 252 6.90 -9.31 17.52
N LYS A 253 7.18 -8.95 16.28
CA LYS A 253 8.34 -9.46 15.53
C LYS A 253 9.65 -8.95 16.14
N GLU A 254 9.75 -7.66 16.45
CA GLU A 254 10.94 -7.08 17.11
C GLU A 254 11.22 -7.75 18.44
N GLU A 255 10.19 -7.97 19.26
CA GLU A 255 10.32 -8.68 20.55
C GLU A 255 10.82 -10.11 20.36
N ARG A 256 10.25 -10.84 19.39
CA ARG A 256 10.67 -12.21 19.06
C ARG A 256 12.13 -12.25 18.59
N ASP A 257 12.50 -11.36 17.71
CA ASP A 257 13.85 -11.33 17.13
C ASP A 257 14.89 -10.94 18.20
N ALA A 258 14.57 -10.00 19.08
CA ALA A 258 15.38 -9.66 20.25
C ALA A 258 15.54 -10.85 21.20
N LEU A 259 14.47 -11.61 21.46
CA LEU A 259 14.52 -12.81 22.29
C LEU A 259 15.40 -13.90 21.65
N MET A 260 15.26 -14.11 20.33
CA MET A 260 16.06 -15.07 19.57
C MET A 260 17.55 -14.69 19.59
N MET A 261 17.86 -13.40 19.42
CA MET A 261 19.23 -12.91 19.49
C MET A 261 19.86 -13.16 20.87
N ARG A 262 19.14 -12.87 21.95
CA ARG A 262 19.60 -13.19 23.33
C ARG A 262 19.83 -14.68 23.53
N LYS A 263 18.96 -15.55 23.02
CA LYS A 263 19.13 -17.00 23.07
C LYS A 263 20.37 -17.45 22.30
N TYR A 264 20.61 -16.88 21.12
CA TYR A 264 21.80 -17.13 20.32
C TYR A 264 23.08 -16.71 21.05
N GLU A 265 23.14 -15.48 21.56
CA GLU A 265 24.28 -14.98 22.33
C GLU A 265 24.61 -15.88 23.53
N ASN A 266 23.59 -16.24 24.31
CA ASN A 266 23.73 -17.16 25.45
C ASN A 266 24.26 -18.53 25.00
N GLN A 267 23.77 -19.06 23.87
CA GLN A 267 24.26 -20.33 23.32
C GLN A 267 25.73 -20.20 22.87
N GLN A 268 26.08 -19.11 22.18
CA GLN A 268 27.45 -18.85 21.73
C GLN A 268 28.42 -18.71 22.91
N ASP A 269 28.01 -18.01 23.96
CA ASP A 269 28.82 -17.87 25.18
C ASP A 269 29.01 -19.21 25.87
N TYR A 270 27.96 -20.02 25.97
CA TYR A 270 28.03 -21.37 26.48
C TYR A 270 29.00 -22.24 25.67
N ILE A 271 28.86 -22.25 24.33
CA ILE A 271 29.78 -22.97 23.43
C ILE A 271 31.22 -22.47 23.62
N ARG A 272 31.44 -21.16 23.70
CA ARG A 272 32.76 -20.54 23.90
C ARG A 272 33.38 -20.97 25.24
N GLN A 273 32.60 -21.02 26.30
CA GLN A 273 33.07 -21.49 27.63
C GLN A 273 33.45 -22.98 27.58
N GLN A 274 32.64 -23.84 26.93
CA GLN A 274 32.94 -25.26 26.80
C GLN A 274 34.21 -25.49 25.94
N MET A 275 34.35 -24.75 24.84
CA MET A 275 35.54 -24.80 23.99
C MET A 275 36.81 -24.36 24.74
N LYS A 276 36.75 -23.29 25.53
CA LYS A 276 37.87 -22.87 26.40
C LYS A 276 38.27 -23.97 27.39
N PHE A 277 37.30 -24.68 28.00
CA PHE A 277 37.60 -25.80 28.87
C PHE A 277 38.23 -26.96 28.08
N ILE A 278 37.70 -27.35 26.94
CA ILE A 278 38.23 -28.40 26.06
C ILE A 278 39.67 -28.09 25.67
N SER A 279 39.95 -26.88 25.19
CA SER A 279 41.29 -26.46 24.76
C SER A 279 42.30 -26.51 25.91
N ARG A 280 41.91 -26.04 27.12
CA ARG A 280 42.78 -26.02 28.31
C ARG A 280 43.12 -27.41 28.82
N PHE A 281 42.23 -28.38 28.72
CA PHE A 281 42.37 -29.71 29.31
C PHE A 281 42.61 -30.83 28.30
N ARG A 282 42.63 -30.56 26.99
CA ARG A 282 42.80 -31.55 25.92
C ARG A 282 44.09 -32.39 26.03
N ALA A 283 45.20 -31.77 26.51
CA ALA A 283 46.46 -32.45 26.65
C ALA A 283 46.63 -33.19 27.97
N LYS A 284 45.68 -33.11 28.92
CA LYS A 284 45.81 -33.75 30.27
C LYS A 284 45.10 -35.11 30.27
N ALA A 285 45.86 -36.20 30.35
CA ALA A 285 45.32 -37.57 30.37
C ALA A 285 44.29 -37.80 31.48
N SER A 286 44.47 -37.23 32.70
CA SER A 286 43.51 -37.33 33.83
C SER A 286 42.15 -36.65 33.57
N LYS A 287 41.99 -35.84 32.54
CA LYS A 287 40.78 -35.13 32.17
C LYS A 287 40.15 -35.59 30.83
N ALA A 288 40.75 -36.58 30.19
CA ALA A 288 40.38 -37.05 28.83
C ALA A 288 38.89 -37.43 28.78
N THR A 289 38.37 -38.17 29.74
CA THR A 289 36.95 -38.58 29.80
C THR A 289 36.01 -37.38 29.91
N ALA A 290 36.36 -36.39 30.76
CA ALA A 290 35.57 -35.16 30.92
C ALA A 290 35.57 -34.28 29.64
N VAL A 291 36.71 -34.22 28.93
CA VAL A 291 36.82 -33.54 27.64
C VAL A 291 35.96 -34.20 26.57
N GLN A 292 36.05 -35.55 26.44
CA GLN A 292 35.23 -36.29 25.48
C GLN A 292 33.74 -36.16 25.77
N SER A 293 33.32 -36.18 27.02
CA SER A 293 31.91 -35.96 27.40
C SER A 293 31.41 -34.57 26.95
N ARG A 294 32.25 -33.51 27.14
CA ARG A 294 31.87 -32.15 26.69
C ARG A 294 31.85 -32.00 25.20
N VAL A 295 32.78 -32.64 24.45
CA VAL A 295 32.75 -32.66 22.99
C VAL A 295 31.42 -33.30 22.50
N LYS A 296 31.09 -34.51 23.01
CA LYS A 296 29.83 -35.18 22.68
C LYS A 296 28.59 -34.37 23.05
N MET A 297 28.66 -33.54 24.11
CA MET A 297 27.57 -32.66 24.49
C MET A 297 27.45 -31.49 23.53
N LEU A 298 28.56 -30.88 23.09
CA LEU A 298 28.55 -29.82 22.08
C LEU A 298 28.06 -30.31 20.71
N ASP A 299 28.41 -31.56 20.33
CA ASP A 299 27.96 -32.15 19.06
C ASP A 299 26.45 -32.41 19.04
N LYS A 300 25.80 -32.53 20.22
CA LYS A 300 24.35 -32.72 20.36
C LYS A 300 23.56 -31.40 20.45
N ILE A 301 24.24 -30.26 20.59
CA ILE A 301 23.55 -28.98 20.64
C ILE A 301 23.03 -28.62 19.26
N GLU A 302 21.73 -28.51 19.13
CA GLU A 302 21.12 -27.87 17.97
C GLU A 302 21.54 -26.40 17.92
N LYS A 303 22.33 -26.05 16.91
CA LYS A 303 22.79 -24.67 16.75
C LYS A 303 21.62 -23.77 16.36
N ILE A 304 21.40 -22.74 17.14
CA ILE A 304 20.45 -21.70 16.80
C ILE A 304 21.07 -20.92 15.62
N GLU A 305 20.47 -21.05 14.46
CA GLU A 305 20.83 -20.22 13.30
C GLU A 305 20.06 -18.92 13.39
N VAL A 306 20.70 -17.88 13.88
CA VAL A 306 20.23 -16.51 13.71
C VAL A 306 20.85 -16.02 12.41
N ARG A 307 20.09 -16.00 11.35
CA ARG A 307 20.47 -15.19 10.19
C ARG A 307 20.26 -13.74 10.62
N GLN A 308 21.34 -13.06 10.94
CA GLN A 308 21.32 -11.61 10.99
C GLN A 308 20.75 -11.16 9.64
N ASP A 309 19.73 -10.33 9.69
CA ASP A 309 19.26 -9.65 8.50
C ASP A 309 20.41 -8.71 8.09
N GLU A 310 21.34 -9.24 7.28
CA GLU A 310 22.52 -8.50 6.74
C GLU A 310 22.08 -7.27 5.95
N ARG A 311 20.75 -7.09 5.81
CA ARG A 311 20.10 -6.04 5.03
C ARG A 311 19.80 -4.77 5.84
N LYS A 312 19.98 -4.76 7.16
CA LYS A 312 19.70 -3.57 8.00
C LYS A 312 20.64 -2.39 7.77
N ASP A 313 21.77 -2.59 7.07
CA ASP A 313 22.82 -1.58 6.91
C ASP A 313 23.02 -1.13 5.44
N PHE A 314 22.04 -1.32 4.56
CA PHE A 314 22.15 -0.80 3.20
C PHE A 314 21.76 0.69 3.16
N ASP A 315 22.75 1.56 3.23
CA ASP A 315 22.65 3.00 2.95
C ASP A 315 23.08 3.25 1.50
N ILE A 316 22.12 3.46 0.61
CA ILE A 316 22.39 3.86 -0.78
C ILE A 316 22.17 5.35 -0.91
N ARG A 317 23.22 6.08 -1.25
CA ARG A 317 23.13 7.51 -1.56
C ARG A 317 23.23 7.72 -3.05
N PHE A 318 22.20 8.29 -3.62
CA PHE A 318 22.19 8.71 -5.02
C PHE A 318 22.80 10.09 -5.13
N ASN A 319 24.00 10.16 -5.73
CA ASN A 319 24.71 11.42 -5.93
C ASN A 319 24.22 12.10 -7.21
N ILE A 320 24.18 13.43 -7.21
CA ILE A 320 23.95 14.24 -8.40
C ILE A 320 25.29 14.73 -8.96
N ARG A 321 25.44 14.70 -10.29
CA ARG A 321 26.67 15.16 -10.94
C ARG A 321 26.77 16.68 -10.95
N VAL A 322 25.64 17.35 -11.24
CA VAL A 322 25.54 18.80 -11.39
C VAL A 322 24.32 19.31 -10.61
N THR A 323 24.52 20.39 -9.84
CA THR A 323 23.40 21.04 -9.15
C THR A 323 22.55 21.84 -10.17
N PRO A 324 21.23 21.57 -10.28
CA PRO A 324 20.36 22.28 -11.21
C PRO A 324 20.01 23.68 -10.72
N GLY A 325 19.43 24.50 -11.60
CA GLY A 325 18.84 25.80 -11.26
C GLY A 325 17.73 25.70 -10.23
N LYS A 326 17.10 26.81 -9.84
CA LYS A 326 15.97 26.84 -8.90
C LYS A 326 14.73 26.17 -9.49
N VAL A 327 14.47 26.41 -10.79
CA VAL A 327 13.35 25.82 -11.53
C VAL A 327 13.88 24.61 -12.29
N ILE A 328 13.23 23.47 -12.13
CA ILE A 328 13.55 22.22 -12.85
C ILE A 328 12.72 22.11 -14.13
N ALA A 329 11.44 22.38 -14.04
CA ALA A 329 10.55 22.44 -15.20
C ALA A 329 9.41 23.41 -14.93
N ASP A 330 9.01 24.16 -15.97
CA ASP A 330 7.88 25.08 -15.96
C ASP A 330 6.90 24.69 -17.06
N LEU A 331 5.68 24.32 -16.67
CA LEU A 331 4.60 23.86 -17.54
C LEU A 331 3.62 25.03 -17.74
N LYS A 332 3.47 25.51 -18.99
CA LYS A 332 2.62 26.64 -19.36
C LYS A 332 1.56 26.19 -20.36
N ASP A 333 0.30 26.22 -19.92
CA ASP A 333 -0.88 25.86 -20.72
C ASP A 333 -0.72 24.52 -21.44
N VAL A 334 -0.16 23.53 -20.74
CA VAL A 334 0.14 22.21 -21.29
C VAL A 334 -1.14 21.44 -21.52
N THR A 335 -1.29 20.91 -22.74
CA THR A 335 -2.46 20.12 -23.16
C THR A 335 -2.04 18.80 -23.79
N LYS A 336 -2.91 17.80 -23.74
CA LYS A 336 -2.72 16.54 -24.46
C LYS A 336 -4.03 15.90 -24.86
N SER A 337 -4.12 15.49 -26.12
CA SER A 337 -5.21 14.69 -26.67
C SER A 337 -4.66 13.53 -27.48
N TYR A 338 -5.36 12.42 -27.48
CA TYR A 338 -5.16 11.29 -28.40
C TYR A 338 -6.43 11.13 -29.21
N ASP A 339 -6.33 11.40 -30.50
CA ASP A 339 -7.46 11.49 -31.41
C ASP A 339 -8.58 12.40 -30.85
N GLU A 340 -9.78 11.87 -30.59
CA GLU A 340 -10.89 12.61 -29.98
C GLU A 340 -10.88 12.65 -28.45
N LEU A 341 -9.98 11.90 -27.81
CA LEU A 341 -9.92 11.82 -26.33
C LEU A 341 -9.00 12.90 -25.75
N GLU A 342 -9.56 13.91 -25.13
CA GLU A 342 -8.82 14.92 -24.38
C GLU A 342 -8.38 14.36 -23.03
N ILE A 343 -7.05 14.20 -22.83
CA ILE A 343 -6.45 13.68 -21.61
C ILE A 343 -6.11 14.80 -20.63
N LEU A 344 -5.53 15.90 -21.15
CA LEU A 344 -5.14 17.04 -20.35
C LEU A 344 -5.60 18.33 -20.99
N LYS A 345 -6.37 19.10 -20.26
CA LYS A 345 -6.80 20.46 -20.59
C LYS A 345 -5.69 21.45 -20.23
N PRO A 346 -5.73 22.70 -20.73
CA PRO A 346 -4.70 23.70 -20.43
C PRO A 346 -4.40 23.73 -18.93
N SER A 347 -3.19 23.33 -18.57
CA SER A 347 -2.73 23.19 -17.20
C SER A 347 -1.39 23.87 -17.00
N GLN A 348 -1.20 24.45 -15.80
CA GLN A 348 0.03 25.11 -15.39
C GLN A 348 0.54 24.45 -14.12
N ALA A 349 1.84 24.19 -14.07
CA ALA A 349 2.50 23.65 -12.88
C ALA A 349 4.00 23.92 -12.93
N GLN A 350 4.65 23.94 -11.77
CA GLN A 350 6.08 24.22 -11.68
C GLN A 350 6.77 23.22 -10.74
N ILE A 351 7.92 22.71 -11.21
CA ILE A 351 8.79 21.84 -10.43
C ILE A 351 10.00 22.64 -9.99
N LEU A 352 10.23 22.73 -8.70
CA LEU A 352 11.37 23.42 -8.11
C LEU A 352 12.45 22.42 -7.68
N ARG A 353 13.65 22.93 -7.48
CA ARG A 353 14.76 22.14 -6.95
C ARG A 353 14.45 21.65 -5.53
N GLY A 354 14.59 20.35 -5.30
CA GLY A 354 14.27 19.69 -4.04
C GLY A 354 12.82 19.24 -3.93
N ASP A 355 11.95 19.57 -4.90
CA ASP A 355 10.59 19.04 -4.92
C ASP A 355 10.60 17.52 -5.14
N LYS A 356 9.84 16.84 -4.32
CA LYS A 356 9.54 15.39 -4.42
C LYS A 356 8.03 15.25 -4.59
N ILE A 357 7.63 15.21 -5.86
CA ILE A 357 6.22 15.35 -6.25
C ILE A 357 5.64 13.95 -6.52
N ALA A 358 4.58 13.60 -5.82
CA ALA A 358 3.77 12.44 -6.16
C ALA A 358 2.59 12.85 -7.05
N LEU A 359 2.46 12.24 -8.22
CA LEU A 359 1.33 12.42 -9.11
C LEU A 359 0.30 11.31 -8.85
N VAL A 360 -0.81 11.67 -8.20
CA VAL A 360 -1.87 10.75 -7.76
C VAL A 360 -3.13 10.87 -8.63
N GLY A 361 -3.98 9.87 -8.59
CA GLY A 361 -5.27 9.86 -9.30
C GLY A 361 -5.63 8.50 -9.89
N ALA A 362 -6.84 8.41 -10.44
CA ALA A 362 -7.37 7.18 -11.03
C ALA A 362 -6.56 6.74 -12.26
N ASN A 363 -6.61 5.45 -12.58
CA ASN A 363 -5.96 4.89 -13.75
C ASN A 363 -6.61 5.41 -15.05
N GLY A 364 -5.80 5.56 -16.10
CA GLY A 364 -6.28 6.09 -17.38
C GLY A 364 -6.47 7.61 -17.44
N LYS A 365 -6.21 8.34 -16.35
CA LYS A 365 -6.32 9.82 -16.32
C LYS A 365 -5.07 10.55 -16.83
N GLY A 366 -4.10 9.85 -17.41
CA GLY A 366 -2.95 10.48 -18.06
C GLY A 366 -1.71 10.70 -17.18
N LYS A 367 -1.60 10.05 -16.00
CA LYS A 367 -0.44 10.18 -15.09
C LYS A 367 0.89 9.90 -15.82
N SER A 368 1.04 8.72 -16.41
CA SER A 368 2.24 8.35 -17.17
C SER A 368 2.47 9.23 -18.40
N THR A 369 1.40 9.78 -18.97
CA THR A 369 1.49 10.75 -20.10
C THR A 369 2.12 12.05 -19.61
N VAL A 370 1.72 12.57 -18.45
CA VAL A 370 2.34 13.77 -17.85
C VAL A 370 3.83 13.54 -17.58
N LEU A 371 4.24 12.39 -17.02
CA LEU A 371 5.66 12.08 -16.83
C LEU A 371 6.43 12.11 -18.14
N ARG A 372 5.89 11.47 -19.20
CA ARG A 372 6.51 11.43 -20.53
C ARG A 372 6.61 12.81 -21.19
N MET A 373 5.58 13.66 -21.01
CA MET A 373 5.60 15.04 -21.49
C MET A 373 6.67 15.86 -20.77
N VAL A 374 6.78 15.76 -19.45
CA VAL A 374 7.82 16.45 -18.66
C VAL A 374 9.23 15.96 -19.03
N HIS A 375 9.38 14.67 -19.33
CA HIS A 375 10.65 14.12 -19.85
C HIS A 375 10.97 14.58 -21.26
N GLY A 376 9.96 15.01 -22.05
CA GLY A 376 10.13 15.37 -23.46
C GLY A 376 10.06 14.20 -24.45
N SER A 377 9.72 12.97 -23.98
CA SER A 377 9.53 11.79 -24.85
C SER A 377 8.14 11.74 -25.50
N GLU A 378 7.20 12.54 -25.02
CA GLU A 378 5.84 12.65 -25.55
C GLU A 378 5.53 14.11 -25.92
N PRO A 379 5.08 14.42 -27.12
CA PRO A 379 4.73 15.78 -27.52
C PRO A 379 3.49 16.28 -26.76
N SER A 380 3.51 17.53 -26.36
CA SER A 380 2.40 18.23 -25.71
C SER A 380 2.01 19.49 -26.48
N GLY A 381 0.77 19.94 -26.33
CA GLY A 381 0.40 21.31 -26.62
C GLY A 381 0.88 22.22 -25.49
N GLY A 382 0.95 23.54 -25.73
CA GLY A 382 1.54 24.47 -24.77
C GLY A 382 3.06 24.44 -24.75
N LEU A 383 3.67 24.85 -23.65
CA LEU A 383 5.12 24.96 -23.51
C LEU A 383 5.60 24.28 -22.22
N ILE A 384 6.61 23.42 -22.33
CA ILE A 384 7.34 22.87 -21.19
C ILE A 384 8.79 23.33 -21.30
N GLU A 385 9.18 24.20 -20.38
CA GLU A 385 10.55 24.75 -20.31
C GLU A 385 11.34 23.99 -19.24
N GLN A 386 12.43 23.33 -19.65
CA GLN A 386 13.37 22.75 -18.69
C GLN A 386 14.32 23.82 -18.15
N GLY A 387 14.62 23.74 -16.86
CA GLY A 387 15.51 24.66 -16.19
C GLY A 387 16.99 24.48 -16.57
N TRP A 388 17.83 25.38 -16.06
CA TRP A 388 19.27 25.36 -16.32
C TRP A 388 19.93 24.14 -15.65
N ASN A 389 20.81 23.46 -16.38
CA ASN A 389 21.57 22.30 -15.92
C ASN A 389 20.70 21.14 -15.40
N VAL A 390 19.52 20.95 -15.96
CA VAL A 390 18.65 19.80 -15.62
C VAL A 390 19.10 18.58 -16.42
N GLU A 391 19.50 17.54 -15.70
CA GLU A 391 19.81 16.20 -16.25
C GLU A 391 18.75 15.23 -15.72
N SER A 392 17.84 14.83 -16.61
CA SER A 392 16.72 13.95 -16.22
C SER A 392 17.01 12.48 -16.51
N ALA A 393 16.60 11.60 -15.60
CA ALA A 393 16.49 10.16 -15.86
C ALA A 393 15.04 9.73 -15.68
N PHE A 394 14.59 8.87 -16.59
CA PHE A 394 13.22 8.40 -16.61
C PHE A 394 13.17 6.88 -16.41
N PHE A 395 12.40 6.43 -15.45
CA PHE A 395 12.07 5.03 -15.27
C PHE A 395 10.62 4.79 -15.68
N ALA A 396 10.40 3.96 -16.70
CA ALA A 396 9.09 3.53 -17.14
C ALA A 396 9.08 2.03 -17.47
N GLN A 397 7.92 1.44 -17.39
CA GLN A 397 7.72 0.01 -17.65
C GLN A 397 8.27 -0.46 -19.02
N HIS A 398 8.31 0.42 -20.03
CA HIS A 398 8.86 0.14 -21.36
C HIS A 398 10.40 0.13 -21.43
N GLN A 399 11.11 0.60 -20.40
CA GLN A 399 12.58 0.60 -20.40
C GLN A 399 13.21 -0.77 -20.22
N LEU A 400 12.43 -1.81 -20.00
CA LEU A 400 12.92 -3.20 -20.00
C LEU A 400 13.58 -3.59 -21.32
N GLU A 401 13.16 -2.97 -22.42
CA GLU A 401 13.73 -3.18 -23.78
C GLU A 401 15.11 -2.53 -23.94
N ALA A 402 15.46 -1.55 -23.11
CA ALA A 402 16.76 -0.87 -23.13
C ALA A 402 17.87 -1.63 -22.44
N LEU A 403 17.55 -2.76 -21.78
CA LEU A 403 18.54 -3.62 -21.12
C LEU A 403 19.25 -4.50 -22.15
N ASN A 404 20.58 -4.58 -22.06
CA ASN A 404 21.36 -5.48 -22.92
C ASN A 404 21.25 -6.93 -22.42
N LEU A 405 20.48 -7.75 -23.14
CA LEU A 405 20.23 -9.15 -22.77
C LEU A 405 21.47 -10.04 -22.68
N LYS A 406 22.61 -9.59 -23.26
CA LYS A 406 23.88 -10.36 -23.27
C LYS A 406 24.74 -10.08 -22.05
N ASN A 407 24.55 -8.95 -21.38
CA ASN A 407 25.32 -8.58 -20.20
C ASN A 407 24.89 -9.42 -18.99
N ASP A 408 25.77 -9.55 -18.00
CA ASP A 408 25.37 -9.87 -16.63
C ASP A 408 24.93 -8.60 -15.89
N LEU A 409 24.33 -8.75 -14.71
CA LEU A 409 23.74 -7.64 -13.97
C LEU A 409 24.79 -6.58 -13.60
N LEU A 410 25.96 -7.02 -13.15
CA LEU A 410 27.04 -6.11 -12.75
C LEU A 410 27.56 -5.32 -13.96
N SER A 411 27.82 -6.00 -15.08
CA SER A 411 28.24 -5.37 -16.32
C SER A 411 27.19 -4.43 -16.87
N GLU A 412 25.90 -4.73 -16.70
CA GLU A 412 24.81 -3.86 -17.16
C GLU A 412 24.74 -2.56 -16.35
N LEU A 413 24.94 -2.61 -15.04
CA LEU A 413 24.99 -1.40 -14.21
C LEU A 413 26.25 -0.57 -14.50
N SER A 414 27.41 -1.20 -14.71
CA SER A 414 28.65 -0.49 -15.02
C SER A 414 28.61 0.29 -16.35
N THR A 415 27.66 0.01 -17.25
CA THR A 415 27.49 0.76 -18.50
C THR A 415 27.09 2.22 -18.30
N VAL A 416 26.41 2.56 -17.20
CA VAL A 416 25.86 3.91 -16.94
C VAL A 416 26.66 4.70 -15.93
N SER A 417 27.56 4.05 -15.18
CA SER A 417 28.37 4.74 -14.19
C SER A 417 29.74 4.08 -14.02
N ALA A 418 30.76 4.72 -14.61
CA ALA A 418 32.15 4.31 -14.48
C ALA A 418 32.77 4.69 -13.12
N GLU A 419 32.08 5.49 -12.31
CA GLU A 419 32.59 6.01 -11.04
C GLU A 419 32.31 5.07 -9.86
N TYR A 420 31.32 4.18 -9.98
CA TYR A 420 30.98 3.23 -8.93
C TYR A 420 31.94 2.04 -8.95
N THR A 421 32.38 1.67 -7.75
CA THR A 421 33.17 0.44 -7.57
C THR A 421 32.29 -0.80 -7.69
N ASP A 422 32.88 -1.95 -8.00
CA ASP A 422 32.18 -3.25 -8.03
C ASP A 422 31.46 -3.54 -6.72
N TRP A 423 31.99 -3.10 -5.59
CA TRP A 423 31.37 -3.28 -4.28
C TRP A 423 30.09 -2.44 -4.14
N GLU A 424 30.11 -1.17 -4.54
CA GLU A 424 28.93 -0.29 -4.53
C GLU A 424 27.85 -0.80 -5.47
N LEU A 425 28.21 -1.25 -6.69
CA LEU A 425 27.26 -1.83 -7.63
C LEU A 425 26.62 -3.12 -7.07
N ARG A 426 27.38 -3.96 -6.37
CA ARG A 426 26.83 -5.14 -5.67
C ARG A 426 25.92 -4.74 -4.52
N THR A 427 26.23 -3.68 -3.79
CA THR A 427 25.40 -3.14 -2.73
C THR A 427 24.07 -2.67 -3.31
N VAL A 428 24.10 -1.89 -4.39
CA VAL A 428 22.88 -1.47 -5.11
C VAL A 428 22.06 -2.69 -5.54
N LEU A 429 22.68 -3.67 -6.21
CA LEU A 429 21.99 -4.90 -6.62
C LEU A 429 21.38 -5.66 -5.43
N GLY A 430 22.08 -5.70 -4.29
CA GLY A 430 21.60 -6.32 -3.06
C GLY A 430 20.29 -5.69 -2.53
N CYS A 431 20.17 -4.37 -2.60
CA CYS A 431 18.96 -3.66 -2.21
C CYS A 431 17.76 -3.97 -3.12
N PHE A 432 18.05 -4.30 -4.39
CA PHE A 432 17.05 -4.76 -5.34
C PHE A 432 16.92 -6.30 -5.38
N LEU A 433 17.33 -6.99 -4.30
CA LEU A 433 17.18 -8.42 -4.08
C LEU A 433 18.01 -9.33 -5.01
N PHE A 434 19.09 -8.83 -5.59
CA PHE A 434 20.06 -9.65 -6.31
C PHE A 434 21.25 -9.95 -5.39
N THR A 435 21.30 -11.16 -4.82
CA THR A 435 22.27 -11.53 -3.81
C THR A 435 23.25 -12.62 -4.28
N GLY A 436 24.45 -12.64 -3.71
CA GLY A 436 25.45 -13.67 -3.97
C GLY A 436 25.80 -13.80 -5.46
N ASP A 437 25.73 -15.00 -6.01
CA ASP A 437 26.05 -15.30 -7.40
C ASP A 437 25.03 -14.81 -8.42
N GLU A 438 23.87 -14.31 -7.97
CA GLU A 438 22.82 -13.81 -8.86
C GLU A 438 23.29 -12.60 -9.67
N VAL A 439 24.23 -11.81 -9.16
CA VAL A 439 24.80 -10.65 -9.85
C VAL A 439 25.51 -11.02 -11.17
N PHE A 440 25.88 -12.28 -11.35
CA PHE A 440 26.49 -12.82 -12.58
C PHE A 440 25.50 -13.47 -13.54
N LYS A 441 24.21 -13.54 -13.18
CA LYS A 441 23.16 -14.00 -14.09
C LYS A 441 23.11 -13.09 -15.32
N LYS A 442 22.83 -13.68 -16.48
CA LYS A 442 22.61 -12.90 -17.71
C LYS A 442 21.21 -12.25 -17.66
N VAL A 443 21.11 -11.00 -18.11
CA VAL A 443 19.84 -10.26 -18.18
C VAL A 443 18.76 -11.04 -18.94
N LYS A 444 19.10 -11.83 -19.95
CA LYS A 444 18.16 -12.64 -20.73
C LYS A 444 17.38 -13.69 -19.93
N VAL A 445 17.96 -14.20 -18.82
CA VAL A 445 17.32 -15.25 -17.99
C VAL A 445 16.47 -14.70 -16.85
N LEU A 446 16.45 -13.38 -16.69
CA LEU A 446 15.66 -12.71 -15.67
C LEU A 446 14.16 -12.73 -16.03
N SER A 447 13.33 -12.90 -15.02
CA SER A 447 11.89 -12.67 -15.09
C SER A 447 11.57 -11.19 -15.38
N GLY A 448 10.32 -10.88 -15.75
CA GLY A 448 9.88 -9.51 -15.98
C GLY A 448 10.10 -8.60 -14.76
N GLY A 449 9.74 -9.05 -13.56
CA GLY A 449 9.94 -8.30 -12.34
C GLY A 449 11.43 -8.11 -11.98
N GLU A 450 12.29 -9.11 -12.21
CA GLU A 450 13.74 -8.97 -12.01
C GLU A 450 14.34 -7.95 -12.99
N LYS A 451 13.91 -7.96 -14.26
CA LYS A 451 14.33 -6.94 -15.24
C LYS A 451 13.89 -5.54 -14.82
N SER A 452 12.66 -5.39 -14.29
CA SER A 452 12.14 -4.12 -13.80
C SER A 452 13.02 -3.58 -12.65
N ARG A 453 13.34 -4.42 -11.67
CA ARG A 453 14.25 -4.06 -10.55
C ARG A 453 15.64 -3.65 -11.05
N LEU A 454 16.19 -4.37 -12.02
CA LEU A 454 17.50 -4.03 -12.60
C LEU A 454 17.46 -2.69 -13.35
N ALA A 455 16.40 -2.44 -14.13
CA ALA A 455 16.20 -1.17 -14.85
C ALA A 455 16.05 0.01 -13.88
N LEU A 456 15.31 -0.18 -12.78
CA LEU A 456 15.18 0.84 -11.74
C LEU A 456 16.55 1.13 -11.07
N ALA A 457 17.28 0.09 -10.67
CA ALA A 457 18.63 0.23 -10.12
C ALA A 457 19.53 1.00 -11.08
N LYS A 458 19.52 0.64 -12.39
CA LYS A 458 20.26 1.32 -13.45
C LYS A 458 19.90 2.80 -13.56
N THR A 459 18.61 3.14 -13.50
CA THR A 459 18.15 4.53 -13.57
C THR A 459 18.61 5.36 -12.39
N LEU A 460 18.58 4.80 -11.19
CA LEU A 460 18.93 5.52 -9.96
C LEU A 460 20.42 5.83 -9.84
N ILE A 461 21.31 5.01 -10.43
CA ILE A 461 22.75 5.24 -10.39
C ILE A 461 23.26 6.19 -11.49
N THR A 462 22.41 6.74 -12.36
CA THR A 462 22.79 7.64 -13.47
C THR A 462 23.31 9.00 -13.01
N GLN A 463 23.32 9.33 -11.72
CA GLN A 463 23.74 10.61 -11.15
C GLN A 463 22.99 11.83 -11.72
N SER A 464 21.81 11.61 -12.28
CA SER A 464 20.92 12.67 -12.74
C SER A 464 20.44 13.52 -11.57
N ASN A 465 20.01 14.76 -11.82
CA ASN A 465 19.50 15.66 -10.79
C ASN A 465 17.97 15.82 -10.82
N PHE A 466 17.32 15.16 -11.80
CA PHE A 466 15.87 15.09 -11.87
C PHE A 466 15.42 13.65 -12.24
N LEU A 467 14.72 13.00 -11.34
CA LEU A 467 14.18 11.64 -11.52
C LEU A 467 12.70 11.69 -11.87
N LEU A 468 12.34 10.94 -12.90
CA LEU A 468 10.97 10.70 -13.31
C LEU A 468 10.69 9.20 -13.15
N LEU A 469 9.79 8.82 -12.25
CA LEU A 469 9.57 7.42 -11.89
C LEU A 469 8.10 7.04 -12.10
N ASP A 470 7.85 6.09 -13.01
CA ASP A 470 6.50 5.57 -13.28
C ASP A 470 6.32 4.21 -12.60
N GLU A 471 5.55 4.17 -11.51
CA GLU A 471 5.28 3.01 -10.67
C GLU A 471 6.56 2.26 -10.20
N PRO A 472 7.51 2.94 -9.52
CA PRO A 472 8.78 2.34 -9.15
C PRO A 472 8.65 1.26 -8.06
N THR A 473 7.56 1.25 -7.32
CA THR A 473 7.28 0.28 -6.25
C THR A 473 6.72 -1.04 -6.76
N ASN A 474 6.25 -1.11 -8.00
CA ASN A 474 5.77 -2.34 -8.59
C ASN A 474 6.87 -3.41 -8.62
N HIS A 475 6.56 -4.62 -8.18
CA HIS A 475 7.49 -5.75 -8.08
C HIS A 475 8.59 -5.63 -7.01
N LEU A 476 8.58 -4.58 -6.17
CA LEU A 476 9.42 -4.49 -4.97
C LEU A 476 8.71 -5.14 -3.78
N ASP A 477 9.48 -5.73 -2.89
CA ASP A 477 8.93 -6.11 -1.58
C ASP A 477 8.98 -4.91 -0.62
N MET A 478 8.34 -5.06 0.55
CA MET A 478 8.27 -4.00 1.55
C MET A 478 9.64 -3.48 1.96
N PHE A 479 10.65 -4.36 2.04
CA PHE A 479 12.02 -3.98 2.38
C PHE A 479 12.66 -3.12 1.29
N SER A 480 12.63 -3.57 0.04
CA SER A 480 13.18 -2.82 -1.09
C SER A 480 12.46 -1.49 -1.31
N THR A 481 11.14 -1.44 -1.07
CA THR A 481 10.35 -0.20 -1.10
C THR A 481 10.78 0.77 -0.01
N ALA A 482 11.05 0.28 1.21
CA ALA A 482 11.52 1.13 2.30
C ALA A 482 12.92 1.70 2.01
N VAL A 483 13.86 0.88 1.52
CA VAL A 483 15.20 1.33 1.12
C VAL A 483 15.14 2.36 -0.01
N LEU A 484 14.27 2.14 -1.01
CA LEU A 484 14.07 3.11 -2.09
C LEU A 484 13.51 4.44 -1.55
N ALA A 485 12.55 4.39 -0.62
CA ALA A 485 11.96 5.58 -0.01
C ALA A 485 13.02 6.38 0.76
N GLU A 486 13.81 5.73 1.62
CA GLU A 486 14.89 6.36 2.38
C GLU A 486 15.93 7.00 1.44
N SER A 487 16.35 6.26 0.40
CA SER A 487 17.30 6.77 -0.59
C SER A 487 16.77 7.98 -1.36
N LEU A 488 15.46 8.05 -1.64
CA LEU A 488 14.83 9.21 -2.30
C LEU A 488 14.62 10.38 -1.34
N ILE A 489 14.43 10.13 -0.04
CA ILE A 489 14.40 11.19 0.98
C ILE A 489 15.76 11.91 1.03
N ASP A 490 16.84 11.15 1.05
CA ASP A 490 18.21 11.68 1.11
C ASP A 490 18.73 12.20 -0.22
N TYR A 491 18.06 11.89 -1.33
CA TYR A 491 18.46 12.34 -2.65
C TYR A 491 18.40 13.86 -2.78
N ALA A 492 19.53 14.49 -3.11
CA ALA A 492 19.67 15.94 -3.22
C ALA A 492 19.01 16.57 -4.46
N GLY A 493 18.57 15.76 -5.42
CA GLY A 493 17.86 16.19 -6.62
C GLY A 493 16.35 16.30 -6.40
N SER A 494 15.64 16.54 -7.50
CA SER A 494 14.17 16.60 -7.52
C SER A 494 13.60 15.31 -8.14
N CYS A 495 12.40 14.92 -7.75
CA CYS A 495 11.73 13.80 -8.40
C CYS A 495 10.24 14.08 -8.62
N LEU A 496 9.73 13.55 -9.74
CA LEU A 496 8.30 13.43 -10.02
C LEU A 496 7.99 11.95 -10.22
N PHE A 497 7.09 11.40 -9.41
CA PHE A 497 6.79 9.99 -9.47
C PHE A 497 5.29 9.69 -9.43
N VAL A 498 4.91 8.59 -10.05
CA VAL A 498 3.59 7.97 -9.93
C VAL A 498 3.77 6.73 -9.07
N SER A 499 2.95 6.57 -8.05
CA SER A 499 2.87 5.34 -7.27
C SER A 499 1.47 5.16 -6.71
N HIS A 500 1.09 3.91 -6.47
CA HIS A 500 -0.13 3.53 -5.75
C HIS A 500 0.16 3.05 -4.33
N ASP A 501 1.43 3.00 -3.93
CA ASP A 501 1.87 2.70 -2.57
C ASP A 501 1.78 3.95 -1.68
N ARG A 502 0.77 3.97 -0.79
CA ARG A 502 0.51 5.10 0.11
C ARG A 502 1.65 5.33 1.08
N THR A 503 2.26 4.27 1.60
CA THR A 503 3.39 4.35 2.53
C THR A 503 4.60 5.00 1.86
N PHE A 504 4.86 4.64 0.60
CA PHE A 504 5.91 5.25 -0.19
C PHE A 504 5.63 6.74 -0.48
N ILE A 505 4.41 7.06 -0.92
CA ILE A 505 4.00 8.45 -1.19
C ILE A 505 4.16 9.30 0.08
N SER A 506 3.61 8.85 1.21
CA SER A 506 3.66 9.56 2.50
C SER A 506 5.08 9.85 2.98
N LYS A 507 6.01 8.92 2.76
CA LYS A 507 7.40 9.08 3.18
C LYS A 507 8.20 10.01 2.29
N VAL A 508 7.98 9.94 0.97
CA VAL A 508 8.84 10.60 -0.02
C VAL A 508 8.31 11.96 -0.47
N ALA A 509 6.98 12.08 -0.67
CA ALA A 509 6.40 13.27 -1.28
C ALA A 509 6.34 14.46 -0.31
N ASN A 510 6.82 15.61 -0.78
CA ASN A 510 6.63 16.91 -0.12
C ASN A 510 5.65 17.83 -0.89
N LYS A 511 5.17 17.39 -2.04
CA LYS A 511 4.16 18.07 -2.86
C LYS A 511 3.32 17.01 -3.58
N ILE A 512 2.02 17.24 -3.71
CA ILE A 512 1.10 16.33 -4.40
C ILE A 512 0.55 17.00 -5.65
N TRP A 513 0.62 16.29 -6.76
CA TRP A 513 -0.10 16.64 -7.98
C TRP A 513 -1.24 15.65 -8.22
N TRP A 514 -2.36 16.14 -8.75
CA TRP A 514 -3.45 15.25 -9.20
C TRP A 514 -4.12 15.78 -10.45
N ILE A 515 -4.75 14.88 -11.20
CA ILE A 515 -5.51 15.24 -12.41
C ILE A 515 -6.99 15.10 -12.09
N GLU A 516 -7.72 16.23 -12.16
CA GLU A 516 -9.14 16.30 -11.93
C GLU A 516 -9.82 17.01 -13.10
N ASP A 517 -10.85 16.38 -13.68
CA ASP A 517 -11.57 16.87 -14.88
C ASP A 517 -10.66 17.23 -16.06
N GLY A 518 -9.55 16.53 -16.19
CA GLY A 518 -8.52 16.77 -17.20
C GLY A 518 -7.58 17.93 -16.87
N VAL A 519 -7.65 18.55 -15.71
CA VAL A 519 -6.76 19.64 -15.27
C VAL A 519 -5.77 19.13 -14.25
N LEU A 520 -4.49 19.43 -14.45
CA LEU A 520 -3.44 19.16 -13.48
C LEU A 520 -3.51 20.22 -12.36
N ARG A 521 -3.61 19.75 -11.13
CA ARG A 521 -3.66 20.59 -9.92
C ARG A 521 -2.53 20.23 -8.98
N GLU A 522 -2.12 21.16 -8.12
CA GLU A 522 -1.07 20.95 -7.13
C GLU A 522 -1.53 21.28 -5.72
N TYR A 523 -1.02 20.52 -4.75
CA TYR A 523 -1.16 20.74 -3.32
C TYR A 523 0.23 20.81 -2.70
N PRO A 524 0.61 21.95 -2.08
CA PRO A 524 1.89 22.13 -1.43
C PRO A 524 1.82 21.52 -0.01
N GLY A 525 2.21 20.26 0.15
CA GLY A 525 2.16 19.56 1.43
C GLY A 525 2.31 18.06 1.28
N THR A 526 2.25 17.37 2.42
CA THR A 526 2.35 15.91 2.51
C THR A 526 1.10 15.20 1.99
N TYR A 527 1.19 13.90 1.81
CA TYR A 527 0.05 13.09 1.35
C TYR A 527 -1.07 13.02 2.39
N GLU A 528 -0.76 13.00 3.68
CA GLU A 528 -1.74 13.00 4.76
C GLU A 528 -2.55 14.29 4.77
N GLU A 529 -1.88 15.43 4.70
CA GLU A 529 -2.52 16.76 4.64
C GLU A 529 -3.42 16.88 3.39
N TYR A 530 -2.92 16.42 2.23
CA TYR A 530 -3.72 16.36 1.00
C TYR A 530 -4.97 15.52 1.17
N LYS A 531 -4.85 14.33 1.80
CA LYS A 531 -5.97 13.41 2.01
C LYS A 531 -7.04 14.02 2.89
N GLU A 532 -6.66 14.66 3.99
CA GLU A 532 -7.59 15.35 4.89
C GLU A 532 -8.30 16.50 4.16
N TRP A 533 -7.53 17.36 3.51
CA TRP A 533 -8.07 18.45 2.73
C TRP A 533 -9.02 17.98 1.62
N ASN A 534 -8.63 16.97 0.85
CA ASN A 534 -9.44 16.44 -0.24
C ASN A 534 -10.72 15.77 0.26
N SER A 535 -10.69 15.09 1.40
CA SER A 535 -11.88 14.48 2.00
C SER A 535 -12.94 15.52 2.39
N VAL A 536 -12.51 16.62 2.96
CA VAL A 536 -13.39 17.76 3.33
C VAL A 536 -13.97 18.39 2.06
N ARG A 537 -13.14 18.65 1.04
CA ARG A 537 -13.55 19.23 -0.24
C ARG A 537 -14.60 18.38 -0.96
N VAL A 538 -14.35 17.07 -1.09
CA VAL A 538 -15.28 16.13 -1.74
C VAL A 538 -16.63 16.04 -0.98
N ALA A 539 -16.58 16.04 0.36
CA ALA A 539 -17.78 16.04 1.19
C ALA A 539 -18.61 17.33 0.98
N GLU A 540 -17.96 18.46 0.83
CA GLU A 540 -18.60 19.76 0.58
C GLU A 540 -19.20 19.82 -0.83
N ASP A 541 -18.49 19.36 -1.85
CA ASP A 541 -18.98 19.25 -3.23
C ASP A 541 -20.20 18.33 -3.34
N MET A 542 -20.20 17.17 -2.65
CA MET A 542 -21.35 16.27 -2.57
C MET A 542 -22.56 16.93 -1.88
N ARG A 543 -22.33 17.74 -0.86
CA ARG A 543 -23.38 18.47 -0.16
C ARG A 543 -24.02 19.53 -1.06
N LEU A 544 -23.19 20.26 -1.81
CA LEU A 544 -23.65 21.27 -2.77
C LEU A 544 -24.42 20.63 -3.93
N ALA A 545 -23.95 19.51 -4.47
CA ALA A 545 -24.65 18.77 -5.52
C ALA A 545 -26.04 18.27 -5.07
N LYS A 546 -26.17 17.77 -3.84
CA LYS A 546 -27.46 17.35 -3.27
C LYS A 546 -28.43 18.53 -3.07
N LEU A 547 -27.93 19.73 -2.79
CA LEU A 547 -28.74 20.94 -2.67
C LEU A 547 -29.26 21.43 -4.02
N ASP A 548 -28.47 21.26 -5.09
CA ASP A 548 -28.88 21.62 -6.47
C ASP A 548 -29.90 20.63 -7.05
N ASP A 549 -29.76 19.34 -6.80
CA ASP A 549 -30.74 18.33 -7.18
C ASP A 549 -32.11 18.50 -6.43
N GLY A 550 -32.05 18.94 -5.18
CA GLY A 550 -33.25 19.30 -4.41
C GLY A 550 -33.97 20.52 -4.98
N LYS A 551 -33.23 21.48 -5.57
CA LYS A 551 -33.81 22.66 -6.24
C LYS A 551 -34.44 22.33 -7.61
N LYS A 552 -33.86 21.36 -8.34
CA LYS A 552 -34.41 20.92 -9.65
C LYS A 552 -35.70 20.10 -9.54
N LYS A 553 -35.94 19.41 -8.41
CA LYS A 553 -37.20 18.65 -8.16
C LYS A 553 -38.32 19.48 -7.55
N GLY A 554 -38.08 20.74 -7.12
CA GLY A 554 -39.04 21.65 -6.49
C GLY A 554 -39.67 22.72 -7.42
N GLY A 555 -39.37 22.71 -8.71
CA GLY A 555 -39.79 23.74 -9.66
C GLY A 555 -41.09 23.47 -10.40
N ASN A 556 -42.21 23.25 -9.73
CA ASN A 556 -43.52 23.51 -10.32
C ASN A 556 -44.62 23.62 -9.22
N GLN A 557 -44.74 24.80 -8.64
CA GLN A 557 -46.04 25.37 -8.21
C GLN A 557 -45.81 26.82 -7.76
N SER A 558 -46.54 27.66 -8.44
CA SER A 558 -46.63 29.11 -8.30
C SER A 558 -47.36 29.55 -7.01
N ASN A 559 -47.00 30.69 -6.55
CA ASN A 559 -47.74 31.85 -6.06
C ASN A 559 -47.48 32.32 -4.63
N SER A 560 -46.92 33.52 -4.62
CA SER A 560 -47.24 34.70 -3.79
C SER A 560 -47.59 34.52 -2.31
N SER A 561 -46.70 35.02 -1.45
CA SER A 561 -47.11 36.13 -0.54
C SER A 561 -45.89 36.66 0.24
N GLN A 562 -45.79 37.97 0.26
CA GLN A 562 -44.84 38.74 1.06
C GLN A 562 -45.14 38.57 2.55
N THR A 563 -44.12 38.30 3.36
CA THR A 563 -44.09 38.85 4.74
C THR A 563 -42.62 39.05 5.16
N LYS A 564 -42.39 40.28 5.60
CA LYS A 564 -41.17 40.73 6.24
C LYS A 564 -41.00 40.08 7.62
N GLY A 565 -39.79 39.62 7.95
CA GLY A 565 -39.49 39.18 9.31
C GLY A 565 -38.01 38.87 9.48
N ALA A 566 -37.34 39.80 10.13
CA ALA A 566 -36.12 39.76 10.97
C ALA A 566 -35.11 38.62 10.75
N ALA A 567 -33.87 39.03 10.45
CA ALA A 567 -32.66 38.22 10.50
C ALA A 567 -32.24 37.90 11.95
N PRO A 568 -31.70 36.73 12.24
CA PRO A 568 -30.74 36.56 13.31
C PRO A 568 -29.32 36.55 12.76
N ALA A 569 -28.49 37.27 13.46
CA ALA A 569 -27.06 37.49 13.20
C ALA A 569 -26.26 36.19 13.37
N GLY A 570 -25.23 36.06 12.55
CA GLY A 570 -24.03 35.30 12.91
C GLY A 570 -23.77 33.99 12.15
N MET A 571 -23.41 34.09 10.87
CA MET A 571 -22.49 33.12 10.25
C MET A 571 -21.56 33.88 9.30
N ILE A 572 -20.31 33.88 9.65
CA ILE A 572 -19.22 34.48 8.87
C ILE A 572 -18.97 33.63 7.65
N ASN A 573 -19.15 34.16 6.48
CA ASN A 573 -18.94 33.52 5.19
C ASN A 573 -17.45 33.56 4.82
N PRO A 574 -16.72 32.45 4.71
CA PRO A 574 -15.28 32.46 4.38
C PRO A 574 -14.96 32.95 2.97
N ALA A 575 -15.97 33.08 2.10
CA ALA A 575 -15.77 33.58 0.73
C ALA A 575 -15.65 35.10 0.61
N ALA A 576 -15.74 35.87 1.72
CA ALA A 576 -15.62 37.32 1.71
C ALA A 576 -14.18 37.81 2.04
N ILE A 577 -13.21 36.91 2.27
CA ILE A 577 -11.82 37.29 2.62
C ILE A 577 -10.90 37.35 1.40
N ALA A 578 -11.35 36.94 0.22
CA ALA A 578 -10.52 36.87 -0.99
C ALA A 578 -10.61 38.11 -1.92
N SER A 579 -11.26 39.22 -1.54
CA SER A 579 -11.42 40.36 -2.46
C SER A 579 -11.08 41.73 -1.86
N ASP A 580 -10.31 41.78 -0.76
CA ASP A 580 -9.79 43.08 -0.29
C ASP A 580 -8.27 42.99 0.02
N LYS A 581 -7.46 42.82 -1.03
CA LYS A 581 -6.02 43.10 -1.00
C LYS A 581 -5.82 44.61 -1.12
N GLY A 582 -6.30 45.35 -0.13
CA GLY A 582 -5.82 46.68 0.15
C GLY A 582 -4.53 46.55 0.96
N ASN A 583 -3.42 47.09 0.44
CA ASN A 583 -2.14 47.25 1.12
C ASN A 583 -2.34 47.84 2.53
N LYS A 584 -2.48 46.99 3.55
CA LYS A 584 -2.38 47.42 4.95
C LYS A 584 -0.91 47.28 5.36
N SER A 585 -0.14 48.36 5.30
CA SER A 585 1.17 48.37 5.93
C SER A 585 0.97 48.41 7.45
N TYR A 586 1.33 47.35 8.12
CA TYR A 586 1.31 47.26 9.57
C TYR A 586 2.45 48.10 10.18
N SER A 587 2.17 48.80 11.28
CA SER A 587 3.19 49.61 11.94
C SER A 587 4.18 48.67 12.69
N LYS A 588 5.45 49.05 12.78
CA LYS A 588 6.47 48.34 13.55
C LYS A 588 6.05 48.07 15.01
N ASN A 589 5.16 48.88 15.57
CA ASN A 589 4.65 48.68 16.92
C ASN A 589 3.58 47.61 17.01
N GLU A 590 2.80 47.39 15.97
CA GLU A 590 1.81 46.30 15.90
C GLU A 590 2.49 44.95 15.72
N ILE A 591 3.47 44.85 14.84
CA ILE A 591 4.28 43.62 14.65
C ILE A 591 4.96 43.22 15.95
N LYS A 592 5.60 44.21 16.65
CA LYS A 592 6.26 43.94 17.93
C LYS A 592 5.28 43.49 19.01
N LYS A 593 4.04 43.97 19.01
CA LYS A 593 3.03 43.60 19.99
C LYS A 593 2.55 42.16 19.82
N VAL A 594 2.44 41.70 18.58
CA VAL A 594 2.13 40.27 18.28
C VAL A 594 3.33 39.38 18.60
N GLU A 595 4.55 39.83 18.32
CA GLU A 595 5.80 39.15 18.65
C GLU A 595 6.00 38.98 20.17
N ASP A 596 5.72 40.02 20.96
CA ASP A 596 5.77 39.95 22.42
C ASP A 596 4.68 39.02 22.99
N ALA A 597 3.47 39.01 22.39
CA ALA A 597 2.40 38.09 22.79
C ALA A 597 2.74 36.63 22.43
N MET A 598 3.36 36.39 21.27
CA MET A 598 3.82 35.09 20.84
C MET A 598 4.90 34.51 21.76
N ASN A 599 5.91 35.32 22.10
CA ASN A 599 6.97 34.97 23.04
C ASN A 599 6.42 34.64 24.44
N ALA A 600 5.39 35.35 24.91
CA ALA A 600 4.74 35.07 26.17
C ALA A 600 4.02 33.70 26.15
N LYS A 601 3.35 33.36 25.05
CA LYS A 601 2.68 32.07 24.87
C LYS A 601 3.67 30.92 24.71
N GLU A 602 4.81 31.16 24.08
CA GLU A 602 5.89 30.16 23.98
C GLU A 602 6.48 29.81 25.36
N LEU A 603 6.70 30.82 26.21
CA LEU A 603 7.16 30.59 27.58
C LEU A 603 6.13 29.81 28.41
N GLU A 604 4.85 30.10 28.27
CA GLU A 604 3.76 29.38 28.93
C GLU A 604 3.67 27.92 28.44
N MET A 605 3.79 27.68 27.14
CA MET A 605 3.81 26.37 26.51
C MET A 605 5.01 25.53 27.01
N ASN A 606 6.21 26.12 27.07
CA ASN A 606 7.41 25.47 27.57
C ASN A 606 7.27 25.07 29.06
N ALA A 607 6.69 25.95 29.89
CA ALA A 607 6.46 25.68 31.31
C ALA A 607 5.45 24.52 31.51
N LEU A 608 4.39 24.47 30.71
CA LEU A 608 3.43 23.35 30.73
C LEU A 608 4.05 22.06 30.18
N GLY A 609 4.91 22.14 29.15
CA GLY A 609 5.66 21.01 28.60
C GLY A 609 6.55 20.35 29.64
N VAL A 610 7.28 21.14 30.44
CA VAL A 610 8.13 20.61 31.54
C VAL A 610 7.27 19.89 32.61
N LYS A 611 6.13 20.46 32.99
CA LYS A 611 5.21 19.83 33.94
C LYS A 611 4.63 18.53 33.39
N ARG A 612 4.24 18.51 32.12
CA ARG A 612 3.74 17.32 31.44
C ARG A 612 4.77 16.18 31.45
N SER A 613 6.01 16.47 31.07
CA SER A 613 7.10 15.50 31.08
C SER A 613 7.43 15.00 32.50
N ALA A 614 7.25 15.83 33.52
CA ALA A 614 7.42 15.40 34.91
C ALA A 614 6.37 14.38 35.33
N PHE A 615 5.11 14.51 34.91
CA PHE A 615 4.06 13.52 35.16
C PHE A 615 4.24 12.25 34.31
N GLU A 616 4.69 12.37 33.07
CA GLU A 616 5.07 11.21 32.24
C GLU A 616 6.14 10.37 32.92
N ASN A 617 7.19 11.00 33.43
CA ASN A 617 8.26 10.32 34.15
C ASN A 617 7.76 9.67 35.46
N GLN A 618 6.81 10.27 36.17
CA GLN A 618 6.20 9.67 37.37
C GLN A 618 5.34 8.45 37.03
N LEU A 619 4.64 8.46 35.92
CA LEU A 619 3.86 7.31 35.42
C LEU A 619 4.76 6.14 34.99
N HIS A 620 5.99 6.41 34.54
CA HIS A 620 6.99 5.39 34.19
C HIS A 620 7.76 4.84 35.38
N ASP A 621 7.60 5.39 36.63
CA ASP A 621 8.27 4.89 37.82
C ASP A 621 7.63 3.56 38.26
N PRO A 622 8.42 2.45 38.34
CA PRO A 622 7.91 1.13 38.73
C PRO A 622 7.25 1.12 40.13
N SER A 623 7.64 2.05 41.03
CA SER A 623 7.07 2.17 42.36
C SER A 623 5.65 2.76 42.37
N VAL A 624 5.33 3.58 41.37
CA VAL A 624 4.02 4.21 41.17
C VAL A 624 3.11 3.28 40.36
N ALA A 625 3.65 2.59 39.36
CA ALA A 625 2.90 1.69 38.46
C ALA A 625 2.21 0.51 39.19
N SER A 626 2.66 0.18 40.42
CA SER A 626 2.05 -0.87 41.27
C SER A 626 0.85 -0.40 42.11
N ASP A 627 0.55 0.90 42.15
CA ASP A 627 -0.48 1.50 43.02
C ASP A 627 -1.57 2.18 42.15
N PHE A 628 -2.69 1.50 41.99
CA PHE A 628 -3.79 1.94 41.12
C PHE A 628 -4.40 3.31 41.51
N GLU A 629 -4.47 3.64 42.81
CA GLU A 629 -5.00 4.94 43.25
C GLU A 629 -4.05 6.09 42.89
N LYS A 630 -2.74 5.90 43.01
CA LYS A 630 -1.74 6.89 42.62
C LYS A 630 -1.67 7.08 41.13
N VAL A 631 -1.68 5.99 40.34
CA VAL A 631 -1.72 6.05 38.88
C VAL A 631 -2.95 6.82 38.43
N SER A 632 -4.13 6.54 38.96
CA SER A 632 -5.38 7.24 38.60
C SER A 632 -5.36 8.73 38.95
N GLY A 633 -4.72 9.11 40.07
CA GLY A 633 -4.54 10.51 40.45
C GLY A 633 -3.61 11.26 39.49
N ILE A 634 -2.44 10.70 39.22
CA ILE A 634 -1.42 11.29 38.34
C ILE A 634 -1.96 11.38 36.87
N THR A 635 -2.73 10.40 36.43
CA THR A 635 -3.35 10.43 35.09
C THR A 635 -4.34 11.57 34.96
N LYS A 636 -5.16 11.84 35.97
CA LYS A 636 -6.09 13.01 35.96
C LYS A 636 -5.35 14.33 35.92
N ASP A 637 -4.26 14.46 36.68
CA ASP A 637 -3.46 15.68 36.70
C ASP A 637 -2.71 15.87 35.37
N TYR A 638 -2.25 14.78 34.76
CA TYR A 638 -1.65 14.77 33.42
C TYR A 638 -2.66 15.20 32.35
N ASP A 639 -3.87 14.66 32.36
CA ASP A 639 -4.92 15.00 31.39
C ASP A 639 -5.30 16.50 31.47
N LEU A 640 -5.37 17.05 32.70
CA LEU A 640 -5.65 18.47 32.92
C LEU A 640 -4.55 19.35 32.32
N ILE A 641 -3.28 19.05 32.61
CA ILE A 641 -2.13 19.81 32.10
C ILE A 641 -1.98 19.64 30.60
N ASN A 642 -2.26 18.47 30.06
CA ASN A 642 -2.24 18.24 28.62
C ASN A 642 -3.34 19.03 27.88
N ALA A 643 -4.54 19.14 28.47
CA ALA A 643 -5.59 20.01 27.95
C ALA A 643 -5.18 21.49 27.93
N ASP A 644 -4.59 21.99 29.04
CA ASP A 644 -4.09 23.36 29.11
C ASP A 644 -2.96 23.61 28.08
N TYR A 645 -2.04 22.64 27.92
CA TYR A 645 -0.96 22.70 26.93
C TYR A 645 -1.52 22.82 25.50
N LEU A 646 -2.53 22.06 25.13
CA LEU A 646 -3.16 22.12 23.82
C LEU A 646 -3.86 23.45 23.54
N VAL A 647 -4.51 24.03 24.55
CA VAL A 647 -5.14 25.37 24.44
C VAL A 647 -4.08 26.46 24.21
N VAL A 648 -2.98 26.45 24.97
CA VAL A 648 -1.90 27.42 24.82
C VAL A 648 -1.19 27.26 23.48
N LYS A 649 -1.00 26.01 23.02
CA LYS A 649 -0.43 25.71 21.71
C LYS A 649 -1.29 26.25 20.56
N ALA A 650 -2.60 26.05 20.59
CA ALA A 650 -3.51 26.60 19.59
C ALA A 650 -3.51 28.14 19.57
N ALA A 651 -3.41 28.78 20.74
CA ALA A 651 -3.29 30.24 20.82
C ALA A 651 -1.94 30.77 20.26
N TYR A 652 -0.85 30.01 20.46
CA TYR A 652 0.46 30.34 19.86
C TYR A 652 0.43 30.18 18.34
N GLU A 653 -0.15 29.11 17.81
CA GLU A 653 -0.28 28.87 16.36
C GLU A 653 -1.09 29.98 15.69
N SER A 654 -2.19 30.44 16.30
CA SER A 654 -3.00 31.55 15.77
C SER A 654 -2.23 32.88 15.75
N LEU A 655 -1.43 33.17 16.78
CA LEU A 655 -0.59 34.37 16.82
C LEU A 655 0.57 34.30 15.82
N PHE A 656 1.09 33.10 15.57
CA PHE A 656 2.12 32.88 14.58
C PHE A 656 1.60 33.09 13.16
N GLU A 657 0.40 32.64 12.83
CA GLU A 657 -0.26 32.90 11.56
C GLU A 657 -0.51 34.42 11.37
N GLU A 658 -0.98 35.13 12.41
CA GLU A 658 -1.17 36.56 12.37
C GLU A 658 0.15 37.31 12.15
N TRP A 659 1.22 36.90 12.80
CA TRP A 659 2.57 37.46 12.63
C TRP A 659 3.12 37.22 11.21
N MET A 660 2.93 36.00 10.65
CA MET A 660 3.32 35.70 9.28
C MET A 660 2.60 36.58 8.26
N LEU A 661 1.29 36.78 8.41
CA LEU A 661 0.49 37.67 7.55
C LEU A 661 0.94 39.15 7.64
N MET A 662 1.42 39.59 8.82
CA MET A 662 1.95 40.92 9.02
C MET A 662 3.36 41.10 8.41
N GLN A 663 4.14 40.06 8.24
CA GLN A 663 5.47 40.08 7.60
C GLN A 663 5.40 40.05 6.07
N GLU A 664 4.35 39.48 5.51
CA GLU A 664 4.13 39.39 4.06
C GLU A 664 3.45 40.64 3.46
N SER A 665 2.96 41.55 4.29
CA SER A 665 2.29 42.80 3.89
C SER A 665 3.19 44.02 4.06
#